data_c589420023c5e3b7b6b61ac3e8c2ec1c
#
_entry.id   c589420023c5e3b7b6b61ac3e8c2ec1c
#
_cell.length_a   1.000
_cell.length_b   1.000
_cell.length_c   1.000
_cell.angle_alpha   90.00
_cell.angle_beta   90.00
_cell.angle_gamma   90.00
#
_symmetry.space_group_name_H-M   'P 1'
#
loop_
_entity.id
_entity.type
_entity.pdbx_description
1 polymer ?
#
loop_
_entity_poly.entity_id
_entity_poly.type
_entity_poly.pdbx_seq_one_letter_code
_entity_poly.pdbx_strand_id
1 'polypeptide(L)'
;MTEKIIVIGPALSQTGYGEQCRFALRALLSRPDLFDVYLRPTHWGSSSWLLPGDKDRPWMDMLIQKTAAHVHQGGGHFDVSLQVTIPNEWEKVAPINIGYTAGIETDRVAPHWVEKSFLMDRIITTSNHSKNVFLDTVCDAVDNQTQQKVKVKCQTPIEAIQYPVRHYTPAEIDIQLDYDFNFLAVAQWGPRKNLENTIRWWIEEFKDEEVGLVVKANLVKTSLIDRRHTASRLQALLKEYPDRKCKVYLLHGNMTPNELTALYQHDKIKSLVSLTHGEGFGLPLFEAAYNGLPIIAPDWSGQVDFLHAPRKMRKNKKTIKKVAPCFAPVKYKLAPIPKEVVWDGVLREDSNWCYPERESYQKQLRNMYKNYNRFLKIANTLKSHVLEEFDASKQLETFATYVSSSPVAKVNVNDLPKISIITSIYNGDEYIRPFLEDITRQTIFDRCELILINAASPGNEEEVINEYLKKHDNIVYKKLSKDPGIYGVWNKGVKMATGEYITNANLDDRKSPNSLERHAIELFANEDVDLVYADMAITDKPNEVWESNSSQGRRYNFPEYSFDNLKMVNMPHASPMWRKSLHGKYGVFNKKYKSAGDWEMWLRAASKGSKFKKINGVLGLYYFNPTGISTNPDNFGWKREEEREIFEAYKDVAVS
;
A
#
# COMPACT_ATOMS: atom_id res chain seq x y z
N MET A 1 22.01 5.64 10.92
CA MET A 1 21.45 6.99 10.63
C MET A 1 20.43 6.83 9.53
N THR A 2 19.26 7.44 9.65
CA THR A 2 18.23 7.47 8.59
C THR A 2 18.71 8.32 7.43
N GLU A 3 18.46 7.87 6.18
CA GLU A 3 18.80 8.60 4.96
C GLU A 3 17.82 9.76 4.76
N LYS A 4 18.33 10.98 4.59
CA LYS A 4 17.50 12.11 4.18
C LYS A 4 17.18 11.99 2.71
N ILE A 5 15.92 11.67 2.40
CA ILE A 5 15.47 11.50 1.03
C ILE A 5 14.53 12.62 0.59
N ILE A 6 14.88 13.29 -0.51
CA ILE A 6 13.99 14.26 -1.17
C ILE A 6 13.22 13.59 -2.30
N VAL A 7 11.90 13.56 -2.18
CA VAL A 7 11.00 13.14 -3.26
C VAL A 7 10.61 14.35 -4.08
N ILE A 8 10.86 14.30 -5.39
CA ILE A 8 10.56 15.36 -6.35
C ILE A 8 9.54 14.81 -7.34
N GLY A 9 8.34 15.37 -7.35
CA GLY A 9 7.29 14.89 -8.25
C GLY A 9 5.92 15.51 -8.00
N PRO A 10 4.93 15.22 -8.86
CA PRO A 10 3.62 15.85 -8.85
C PRO A 10 2.66 15.26 -7.81
N ALA A 11 3.08 15.16 -6.54
CA ALA A 11 2.32 14.51 -5.48
C ALA A 11 0.88 15.03 -5.32
N LEU A 12 0.68 16.34 -5.60
CA LEU A 12 -0.62 17.01 -5.48
C LEU A 12 -1.51 16.84 -6.72
N SER A 13 -1.01 16.30 -7.83
CA SER A 13 -1.78 16.12 -9.06
C SER A 13 -2.78 14.97 -8.98
N GLN A 14 -3.96 15.13 -9.59
CA GLN A 14 -4.99 14.09 -9.77
C GLN A 14 -4.72 13.21 -11.01
N THR A 15 -3.46 12.94 -11.33
CA THR A 15 -3.03 12.11 -12.47
C THR A 15 -2.39 10.81 -12.04
N GLY A 16 -2.11 9.92 -13.01
CA GLY A 16 -1.35 8.68 -12.75
C GLY A 16 0.02 8.95 -12.14
N TYR A 17 0.74 9.99 -12.59
CA TYR A 17 2.02 10.39 -11.97
C TYR A 17 1.86 10.95 -10.56
N GLY A 18 0.75 11.66 -10.28
CA GLY A 18 0.44 12.07 -8.90
C GLY A 18 0.22 10.86 -7.99
N GLU A 19 -0.50 9.86 -8.49
CA GLU A 19 -0.69 8.61 -7.75
C GLU A 19 0.62 7.83 -7.55
N GLN A 20 1.46 7.80 -8.57
CA GLN A 20 2.80 7.20 -8.52
C GLN A 20 3.66 7.87 -7.43
N CYS A 21 3.65 9.20 -7.37
CA CYS A 21 4.38 9.96 -6.36
C CYS A 21 3.83 9.69 -4.94
N ARG A 22 2.51 9.61 -4.77
CA ARG A 22 1.88 9.27 -3.48
C ARG A 22 2.20 7.83 -3.06
N PHE A 23 2.25 6.89 -3.99
CA PHE A 23 2.69 5.52 -3.69
C PHE A 23 4.14 5.51 -3.18
N ALA A 24 5.05 6.17 -3.88
CA ALA A 24 6.45 6.29 -3.47
C ALA A 24 6.59 6.90 -2.07
N LEU A 25 5.89 8.00 -1.80
CA LEU A 25 5.88 8.65 -0.49
C LEU A 25 5.36 7.72 0.61
N ARG A 26 4.25 6.99 0.37
CA ARG A 26 3.73 6.01 1.35
C ARG A 26 4.72 4.88 1.61
N ALA A 27 5.40 4.40 0.57
CA ALA A 27 6.43 3.38 0.72
C ALA A 27 7.60 3.84 1.57
N LEU A 28 8.10 5.05 1.36
CA LEU A 28 9.19 5.60 2.17
C LEU A 28 8.75 5.89 3.60
N LEU A 29 7.55 6.45 3.79
CA LEU A 29 6.99 6.73 5.11
C LEU A 29 6.65 5.47 5.91
N SER A 30 6.45 4.31 5.26
CA SER A 30 6.29 3.03 5.95
C SER A 30 7.59 2.52 6.58
N ARG A 31 8.75 3.08 6.18
CA ARG A 31 10.09 2.71 6.67
C ARG A 31 10.85 3.94 7.24
N PRO A 32 10.32 4.57 8.30
CA PRO A 32 10.98 5.72 8.94
C PRO A 32 12.29 5.35 9.67
N ASP A 33 12.56 4.05 9.81
CA ASP A 33 13.84 3.50 10.24
C ASP A 33 14.93 3.68 9.15
N LEU A 34 14.54 3.70 7.88
CA LEU A 34 15.45 3.89 6.75
C LEU A 34 15.50 5.34 6.29
N PHE A 35 14.35 6.05 6.28
CA PHE A 35 14.21 7.32 5.60
C PHE A 35 13.68 8.44 6.49
N ASP A 36 14.34 9.59 6.38
CA ASP A 36 13.84 10.89 6.81
C ASP A 36 13.32 11.61 5.53
N VAL A 37 11.99 11.59 5.31
CA VAL A 37 11.36 11.94 4.04
C VAL A 37 11.07 13.42 3.93
N TYR A 38 11.39 14.00 2.76
CA TYR A 38 11.13 15.37 2.34
C TYR A 38 10.39 15.38 1.00
N LEU A 39 9.57 16.41 0.72
CA LEU A 39 8.80 16.51 -0.51
C LEU A 39 8.95 17.87 -1.17
N ARG A 40 9.39 17.85 -2.44
CA ARG A 40 9.37 18.99 -3.37
C ARG A 40 8.32 18.73 -4.44
N PRO A 41 7.09 19.30 -4.32
CA PRO A 41 6.05 19.08 -5.30
C PRO A 41 6.37 19.79 -6.61
N THR A 42 6.07 19.14 -7.73
CA THR A 42 6.17 19.69 -9.08
C THR A 42 4.80 19.84 -9.72
N HIS A 43 4.71 20.70 -10.72
CA HIS A 43 3.54 20.78 -11.58
C HIS A 43 3.49 19.59 -12.55
N TRP A 44 2.29 19.22 -12.98
CA TRP A 44 2.09 18.22 -14.02
C TRP A 44 1.10 18.73 -15.06
N GLY A 45 1.62 19.41 -16.06
CA GLY A 45 0.81 20.03 -17.11
C GLY A 45 -0.34 20.88 -16.55
N SER A 46 -1.49 20.79 -17.19
CA SER A 46 -2.71 21.51 -16.78
C SER A 46 -3.64 20.66 -15.88
N SER A 47 -3.12 19.63 -15.23
CA SER A 47 -3.93 18.72 -14.39
C SER A 47 -4.54 19.42 -13.17
N SER A 48 -5.66 18.87 -12.68
CA SER A 48 -6.26 19.29 -11.42
C SER A 48 -5.41 18.82 -10.23
N TRP A 49 -5.43 19.59 -9.14
CA TRP A 49 -4.78 19.24 -7.88
C TRP A 49 -5.78 18.66 -6.88
N LEU A 50 -5.25 17.92 -5.92
CA LEU A 50 -6.00 17.48 -4.75
C LEU A 50 -6.51 18.70 -3.97
N LEU A 51 -7.77 18.64 -3.55
CA LEU A 51 -8.39 19.69 -2.74
C LEU A 51 -7.88 19.63 -1.28
N PRO A 52 -7.99 20.73 -0.51
CA PRO A 52 -7.59 20.73 0.90
C PRO A 52 -8.31 19.67 1.76
N GLY A 53 -9.52 19.25 1.37
CA GLY A 53 -10.29 18.22 2.06
C GLY A 53 -9.97 16.78 1.68
N ASP A 54 -9.06 16.55 0.74
CA ASP A 54 -8.65 15.20 0.37
C ASP A 54 -7.83 14.57 1.51
N LYS A 55 -8.07 13.29 1.79
CA LYS A 55 -7.41 12.54 2.88
C LYS A 55 -5.89 12.55 2.80
N ASP A 56 -5.34 12.59 1.59
CA ASP A 56 -3.90 12.59 1.38
C ASP A 56 -3.26 13.98 1.54
N ARG A 57 -4.04 15.05 1.51
CA ARG A 57 -3.50 16.41 1.49
C ARG A 57 -2.77 16.79 2.79
N PRO A 58 -3.30 16.55 4.00
CA PRO A 58 -2.69 17.01 5.25
C PRO A 58 -1.25 16.51 5.46
N TRP A 59 -1.00 15.21 5.25
CA TRP A 59 0.34 14.64 5.48
C TRP A 59 1.35 15.09 4.41
N MET A 60 0.91 15.34 3.17
CA MET A 60 1.78 15.91 2.13
C MET A 60 2.12 17.36 2.42
N ASP A 61 1.16 18.16 2.86
CA ASP A 61 1.41 19.56 3.27
C ASP A 61 2.41 19.63 4.43
N MET A 62 2.35 18.70 5.40
CA MET A 62 3.38 18.59 6.45
C MET A 62 4.77 18.30 5.89
N LEU A 63 4.90 17.40 4.91
CA LEU A 63 6.20 17.12 4.27
C LEU A 63 6.73 18.32 3.50
N ILE A 64 5.85 19.05 2.81
CA ILE A 64 6.22 20.27 2.09
C ILE A 64 6.72 21.34 3.07
N GLN A 65 6.00 21.57 4.17
CA GLN A 65 6.41 22.51 5.22
C GLN A 65 7.73 22.10 5.87
N LYS A 66 7.90 20.81 6.19
CA LYS A 66 9.15 20.27 6.71
C LYS A 66 10.32 20.52 5.73
N THR A 67 10.11 20.33 4.43
CA THR A 67 11.12 20.58 3.41
C THR A 67 11.48 22.06 3.35
N ALA A 68 10.49 22.95 3.34
CA ALA A 68 10.73 24.39 3.33
C ALA A 68 11.49 24.85 4.58
N ALA A 69 11.12 24.36 5.78
CA ALA A 69 11.80 24.67 7.02
C ALA A 69 13.26 24.16 7.01
N HIS A 70 13.51 22.94 6.54
CA HIS A 70 14.86 22.38 6.44
C HIS A 70 15.76 23.21 5.53
N VAL A 71 15.27 23.57 4.33
CA VAL A 71 16.04 24.40 3.37
C VAL A 71 16.27 25.80 3.93
N HIS A 72 15.28 26.41 4.59
CA HIS A 72 15.41 27.76 5.17
C HIS A 72 16.45 27.82 6.30
N GLN A 73 16.62 26.72 7.05
CA GLN A 73 17.62 26.59 8.11
C GLN A 73 19.03 26.26 7.59
N GLY A 74 19.26 26.36 6.29
CA GLY A 74 20.55 26.04 5.65
C GLY A 74 20.77 24.53 5.41
N GLY A 75 19.75 23.70 5.64
CA GLY A 75 19.76 22.26 5.35
C GLY A 75 19.40 22.00 3.91
N GLY A 76 20.30 22.21 2.97
CA GLY A 76 20.04 21.93 1.52
C GLY A 76 20.53 20.57 1.05
N HIS A 77 21.11 19.76 1.93
CA HIS A 77 21.73 18.49 1.55
C HIS A 77 20.82 17.30 1.88
N PHE A 78 20.61 16.47 0.87
CA PHE A 78 19.89 15.19 0.97
C PHE A 78 20.84 14.07 0.54
N ASP A 79 20.71 12.89 1.16
CA ASP A 79 21.53 11.73 0.85
C ASP A 79 21.06 11.06 -0.45
N VAL A 80 19.75 11.04 -0.65
CA VAL A 80 19.07 10.40 -1.79
C VAL A 80 18.06 11.38 -2.42
N SER A 81 17.98 11.41 -3.73
CA SER A 81 16.85 11.99 -4.47
C SER A 81 16.03 10.91 -5.15
N LEU A 82 14.71 10.96 -5.01
CA LEU A 82 13.76 10.14 -5.75
C LEU A 82 12.91 11.04 -6.65
N GLN A 83 13.14 10.96 -7.96
CA GLN A 83 12.54 11.84 -8.95
C GLN A 83 11.41 11.13 -9.70
N VAL A 84 10.17 11.48 -9.36
CA VAL A 84 8.95 10.84 -9.87
C VAL A 84 8.41 11.66 -11.03
N THR A 85 9.06 11.55 -12.18
CA THR A 85 8.77 12.33 -13.40
C THR A 85 9.09 11.53 -14.66
N ILE A 86 8.84 12.12 -15.84
CA ILE A 86 9.41 11.59 -17.08
C ILE A 86 10.94 11.80 -17.08
N PRO A 87 11.70 10.90 -17.69
CA PRO A 87 13.18 10.98 -17.69
C PRO A 87 13.76 12.28 -18.18
N ASN A 88 13.06 13.03 -19.04
CA ASN A 88 13.50 14.34 -19.51
C ASN A 88 13.86 15.33 -18.38
N GLU A 89 13.19 15.19 -17.24
CA GLU A 89 13.32 16.09 -16.10
C GLU A 89 14.32 15.59 -15.04
N TRP A 90 14.96 14.43 -15.26
CA TRP A 90 15.89 13.86 -14.29
C TRP A 90 17.20 14.66 -14.25
N GLU A 91 17.68 14.90 -13.04
CA GLU A 91 18.86 15.68 -12.73
C GLU A 91 19.69 15.03 -11.61
N LYS A 92 20.98 15.38 -11.51
CA LYS A 92 21.76 15.06 -10.31
C LYS A 92 21.45 16.07 -9.20
N VAL A 93 20.73 15.63 -8.17
CA VAL A 93 20.26 16.46 -7.05
C VAL A 93 20.92 16.07 -5.73
N ALA A 94 21.31 14.83 -5.58
CA ALA A 94 21.89 14.26 -4.37
C ALA A 94 23.08 13.34 -4.74
N PRO A 95 23.85 12.85 -3.75
CA PRO A 95 24.87 11.83 -4.00
C PRO A 95 24.31 10.57 -4.68
N ILE A 96 23.09 10.14 -4.30
CA ILE A 96 22.36 9.03 -4.91
C ILE A 96 21.09 9.55 -5.55
N ASN A 97 20.89 9.24 -6.83
CA ASN A 97 19.75 9.72 -7.62
C ASN A 97 18.97 8.55 -8.18
N ILE A 98 17.68 8.50 -7.91
CA ILE A 98 16.78 7.44 -8.33
C ILE A 98 15.67 8.03 -9.19
N GLY A 99 15.55 7.53 -10.43
CA GLY A 99 14.47 7.91 -11.33
C GLY A 99 13.28 6.96 -11.16
N TYR A 100 12.07 7.49 -11.00
CA TYR A 100 10.86 6.70 -10.98
C TYR A 100 9.88 7.22 -12.03
N THR A 101 9.68 6.43 -13.09
CA THR A 101 8.82 6.79 -14.22
C THR A 101 7.72 5.77 -14.46
N ALA A 102 6.56 6.22 -14.95
CA ALA A 102 5.53 5.32 -15.46
C ALA A 102 5.98 4.55 -16.72
N GLY A 103 7.10 4.97 -17.30
CA GLY A 103 7.61 4.41 -18.54
C GLY A 103 6.91 4.99 -19.75
N ILE A 104 6.93 4.25 -20.85
CA ILE A 104 6.37 4.63 -22.13
C ILE A 104 5.33 3.61 -22.60
N GLU A 105 4.33 4.08 -23.32
CA GLU A 105 3.26 3.26 -23.85
C GLU A 105 3.48 2.85 -25.32
N THR A 106 4.74 2.86 -25.76
CA THR A 106 5.20 2.39 -27.06
C THR A 106 6.22 1.26 -26.88
N ASP A 107 6.75 0.75 -27.99
CA ASP A 107 7.74 -0.33 -28.01
C ASP A 107 9.20 0.16 -27.90
N ARG A 108 9.45 1.46 -27.73
CA ARG A 108 10.77 2.04 -27.51
C ARG A 108 10.72 3.39 -26.81
N VAL A 109 11.77 3.74 -26.07
CA VAL A 109 11.94 5.05 -25.44
C VAL A 109 12.67 6.02 -26.36
N ALA A 110 12.56 7.32 -26.06
CA ALA A 110 13.34 8.35 -26.76
C ALA A 110 14.84 8.25 -26.42
N PRO A 111 15.75 8.60 -27.34
CA PRO A 111 17.19 8.59 -27.08
C PRO A 111 17.59 9.44 -25.87
N HIS A 112 16.92 10.56 -25.68
CA HIS A 112 17.12 11.43 -24.53
C HIS A 112 16.83 10.74 -23.19
N TRP A 113 15.87 9.80 -23.15
CA TRP A 113 15.61 9.00 -21.96
C TRP A 113 16.76 8.04 -21.63
N VAL A 114 17.39 7.47 -22.66
CA VAL A 114 18.59 6.64 -22.49
C VAL A 114 19.75 7.50 -21.97
N GLU A 115 19.95 8.70 -22.52
CA GLU A 115 20.95 9.67 -22.04
C GLU A 115 20.72 10.03 -20.56
N LYS A 116 19.49 10.43 -20.20
CA LYS A 116 19.12 10.78 -18.83
C LYS A 116 19.24 9.64 -17.84
N SER A 117 19.10 8.39 -18.29
CA SER A 117 19.28 7.22 -17.45
C SER A 117 20.67 7.13 -16.80
N PHE A 118 21.72 7.66 -17.47
CA PHE A 118 23.08 7.69 -16.93
C PHE A 118 23.28 8.70 -15.79
N LEU A 119 22.31 9.58 -15.54
CA LEU A 119 22.33 10.47 -14.39
C LEU A 119 21.81 9.77 -13.12
N MET A 120 21.16 8.63 -13.27
CA MET A 120 20.50 7.88 -12.19
C MET A 120 21.36 6.68 -11.78
N ASP A 121 21.44 6.45 -10.47
CA ASP A 121 22.08 5.27 -9.89
C ASP A 121 21.17 4.04 -10.00
N ARG A 122 19.84 4.27 -9.99
CA ARG A 122 18.79 3.26 -10.15
C ARG A 122 17.58 3.86 -10.83
N ILE A 123 16.81 3.00 -11.51
CA ILE A 123 15.53 3.39 -12.13
C ILE A 123 14.44 2.45 -11.65
N ILE A 124 13.28 2.99 -11.37
CA ILE A 124 12.05 2.26 -11.08
C ILE A 124 11.06 2.52 -12.21
N THR A 125 10.38 1.46 -12.66
CA THR A 125 9.26 1.55 -13.60
C THR A 125 8.03 0.90 -12.99
N THR A 126 6.85 1.23 -13.50
CA THR A 126 5.57 0.70 -12.98
C THR A 126 5.20 -0.67 -13.56
N SER A 127 5.92 -1.14 -14.58
CA SER A 127 5.63 -2.43 -15.23
C SER A 127 6.87 -3.05 -15.87
N ASN A 128 6.82 -4.36 -16.08
CA ASN A 128 7.84 -5.08 -16.84
C ASN A 128 7.89 -4.64 -18.31
N HIS A 129 6.77 -4.25 -18.90
CA HIS A 129 6.77 -3.64 -20.23
C HIS A 129 7.69 -2.43 -20.28
N SER A 130 7.48 -1.44 -19.40
CA SER A 130 8.30 -0.23 -19.35
C SER A 130 9.77 -0.52 -19.07
N LYS A 131 10.08 -1.46 -18.15
CA LYS A 131 11.43 -1.94 -17.88
C LYS A 131 12.09 -2.50 -19.13
N ASN A 132 11.42 -3.42 -19.81
CA ASN A 132 11.97 -4.09 -20.99
C ASN A 132 12.18 -3.11 -22.15
N VAL A 133 11.23 -2.21 -22.39
CA VAL A 133 11.35 -1.18 -23.43
C VAL A 133 12.57 -0.29 -23.19
N PHE A 134 12.87 0.08 -21.96
CA PHE A 134 14.09 0.80 -21.61
C PHE A 134 15.37 0.01 -21.93
N LEU A 135 15.40 -1.26 -21.53
CA LEU A 135 16.57 -2.14 -21.70
C LEU A 135 16.82 -2.53 -23.16
N ASP A 136 15.75 -2.69 -23.94
CA ASP A 136 15.79 -3.17 -25.32
C ASP A 136 16.01 -2.05 -26.33
N THR A 137 15.74 -0.78 -25.93
CA THR A 137 15.95 0.37 -26.84
C THR A 137 17.44 0.62 -27.07
N VAL A 138 17.85 0.52 -28.34
CA VAL A 138 19.19 0.86 -28.80
C VAL A 138 19.14 2.17 -29.58
N CYS A 139 19.99 3.12 -29.22
CA CYS A 139 20.09 4.44 -29.86
C CYS A 139 21.41 4.59 -30.57
N ASP A 140 21.41 5.34 -31.69
CA ASP A 140 22.64 5.79 -32.33
C ASP A 140 23.16 7.05 -31.60
N ALA A 141 24.42 7.06 -31.27
CA ALA A 141 25.11 8.19 -30.66
C ALA A 141 26.46 8.41 -31.35
N VAL A 142 27.07 9.54 -31.10
CA VAL A 142 28.44 9.83 -31.53
C VAL A 142 29.30 9.95 -30.27
N ASP A 143 30.36 9.19 -30.22
CA ASP A 143 31.34 9.31 -29.15
C ASP A 143 32.08 10.64 -29.26
N ASN A 144 31.99 11.44 -28.20
CA ASN A 144 32.54 12.81 -28.22
C ASN A 144 34.09 12.85 -28.32
N GLN A 145 34.77 11.78 -27.92
CA GLN A 145 36.24 11.71 -27.93
C GLN A 145 36.74 11.17 -29.27
N THR A 146 36.13 10.11 -29.78
CA THR A 146 36.57 9.43 -31.00
C THR A 146 35.84 9.89 -32.27
N GLN A 147 34.75 10.63 -32.12
CA GLN A 147 33.84 11.06 -33.22
C GLN A 147 33.26 9.86 -34.01
N GLN A 148 33.31 8.66 -33.45
CA GLN A 148 32.76 7.45 -34.07
C GLN A 148 31.28 7.27 -33.71
N LYS A 149 30.53 6.72 -34.64
CA LYS A 149 29.15 6.30 -34.38
C LYS A 149 29.14 5.06 -33.48
N VAL A 150 28.45 5.13 -32.38
CA VAL A 150 28.33 4.05 -31.40
C VAL A 150 26.85 3.72 -31.15
N LYS A 151 26.58 2.51 -30.73
CA LYS A 151 25.25 2.08 -30.26
C LYS A 151 25.21 2.18 -28.74
N VAL A 152 24.21 2.89 -28.22
CA VAL A 152 24.05 3.12 -26.79
C VAL A 152 22.70 2.58 -26.35
N LYS A 153 22.68 1.95 -25.18
CA LYS A 153 21.45 1.51 -24.48
C LYS A 153 21.56 1.80 -23.00
N CYS A 154 20.44 1.81 -22.32
CA CYS A 154 20.41 1.97 -20.86
C CYS A 154 21.23 0.86 -20.17
N GLN A 155 22.15 1.24 -19.28
CA GLN A 155 22.96 0.36 -18.45
C GLN A 155 22.64 0.50 -16.96
N THR A 156 21.89 1.54 -16.60
CA THR A 156 21.45 1.78 -15.23
C THR A 156 20.53 0.63 -14.76
N PRO A 157 20.73 0.10 -13.54
CA PRO A 157 19.85 -0.91 -12.98
C PRO A 157 18.39 -0.43 -12.97
N ILE A 158 17.50 -1.24 -13.55
CA ILE A 158 16.05 -0.95 -13.62
C ILE A 158 15.28 -2.05 -12.93
N GLU A 159 14.34 -1.68 -12.06
CA GLU A 159 13.36 -2.60 -11.47
C GLU A 159 11.92 -2.16 -11.77
N ALA A 160 11.07 -3.16 -12.04
CA ALA A 160 9.64 -2.93 -12.19
C ALA A 160 8.95 -3.17 -10.84
N ILE A 161 8.40 -2.10 -10.25
CA ILE A 161 7.67 -2.17 -8.99
C ILE A 161 6.26 -1.64 -9.23
N GLN A 162 5.30 -2.56 -9.20
CA GLN A 162 3.90 -2.30 -9.54
C GLN A 162 3.16 -1.62 -8.39
N TYR A 163 2.01 -1.02 -8.70
CA TYR A 163 1.16 -0.41 -7.70
C TYR A 163 0.55 -1.45 -6.75
N PRO A 164 0.36 -1.10 -5.46
CA PRO A 164 -0.35 -1.94 -4.52
C PRO A 164 -1.85 -1.94 -4.76
N VAL A 165 -2.52 -3.02 -4.38
CA VAL A 165 -3.96 -3.04 -4.20
C VAL A 165 -4.35 -2.07 -3.08
N ARG A 166 -5.48 -1.39 -3.25
CA ARG A 166 -6.07 -0.51 -2.25
C ARG A 166 -7.46 -0.98 -1.89
N HIS A 167 -7.70 -1.09 -0.60
CA HIS A 167 -9.01 -1.46 -0.08
C HIS A 167 -9.81 -0.21 0.26
N TYR A 168 -10.94 -0.04 -0.43
CA TYR A 168 -11.89 1.03 -0.16
C TYR A 168 -13.27 0.44 0.06
N THR A 169 -13.98 0.95 1.05
CA THR A 169 -15.40 0.61 1.25
C THR A 169 -16.23 1.32 0.18
N PRO A 170 -17.05 0.60 -0.60
CA PRO A 170 -17.91 1.24 -1.59
C PRO A 170 -18.81 2.30 -0.95
N ALA A 171 -18.85 3.49 -1.55
CA ALA A 171 -19.82 4.53 -1.16
C ALA A 171 -21.16 4.28 -1.84
N GLU A 172 -22.21 4.89 -1.32
CA GLU A 172 -23.47 4.98 -2.04
C GLU A 172 -23.33 5.95 -3.23
N ILE A 173 -23.70 5.49 -4.44
CA ILE A 173 -23.68 6.29 -5.67
C ILE A 173 -25.06 6.24 -6.33
N ASP A 174 -25.58 7.40 -6.70
CA ASP A 174 -26.84 7.51 -7.46
C ASP A 174 -26.55 7.56 -8.95
N ILE A 175 -26.62 6.38 -9.59
CA ILE A 175 -26.47 6.23 -11.04
C ILE A 175 -27.72 5.56 -11.60
N GLN A 176 -28.43 6.28 -12.45
CA GLN A 176 -29.64 5.78 -13.11
C GLN A 176 -29.25 5.06 -14.40
N LEU A 177 -29.35 3.73 -14.41
CA LEU A 177 -29.09 2.87 -15.55
C LEU A 177 -30.38 2.15 -15.98
N ASP A 178 -30.80 2.36 -17.21
CA ASP A 178 -32.05 1.79 -17.74
C ASP A 178 -31.97 0.28 -17.93
N TYR A 179 -30.77 -0.25 -18.20
CA TYR A 179 -30.56 -1.66 -18.51
C TYR A 179 -29.77 -2.37 -17.41
N ASP A 180 -29.99 -3.67 -17.27
CA ASP A 180 -29.32 -4.50 -16.26
C ASP A 180 -27.93 -5.00 -16.69
N PHE A 181 -27.59 -4.84 -17.98
CA PHE A 181 -26.27 -5.15 -18.48
C PHE A 181 -25.61 -3.92 -19.07
N ASN A 182 -24.62 -3.40 -18.35
CA ASN A 182 -23.85 -2.26 -18.81
C ASN A 182 -22.36 -2.58 -18.83
N PHE A 183 -21.68 -2.07 -19.85
CA PHE A 183 -20.23 -2.01 -19.91
C PHE A 183 -19.75 -0.69 -19.29
N LEU A 184 -18.51 -0.63 -18.86
CA LEU A 184 -17.85 0.54 -18.29
C LEU A 184 -16.56 0.85 -19.07
N ALA A 185 -16.38 2.10 -19.47
CA ALA A 185 -15.11 2.61 -19.99
C ALA A 185 -14.61 3.76 -19.09
N VAL A 186 -13.37 3.68 -18.61
CA VAL A 186 -12.76 4.70 -17.74
C VAL A 186 -11.48 5.20 -18.40
N ALA A 187 -11.48 6.44 -18.88
CA ALA A 187 -10.32 7.02 -19.56
C ALA A 187 -10.36 8.55 -19.61
N GLN A 188 -9.18 9.19 -19.63
CA GLN A 188 -9.07 10.52 -20.19
C GLN A 188 -9.22 10.44 -21.70
N TRP A 189 -10.03 11.30 -22.31
CA TRP A 189 -10.33 11.22 -23.73
C TRP A 189 -9.22 11.80 -24.60
N GLY A 190 -8.12 11.08 -24.70
CA GLY A 190 -6.98 11.39 -25.56
C GLY A 190 -6.73 10.34 -26.64
N PRO A 191 -5.90 10.63 -27.65
CA PRO A 191 -5.64 9.72 -28.77
C PRO A 191 -5.22 8.32 -28.34
N ARG A 192 -4.29 8.21 -27.39
CA ARG A 192 -3.76 6.95 -26.90
C ARG A 192 -4.83 6.04 -26.28
N LYS A 193 -5.82 6.63 -25.61
CA LYS A 193 -6.89 5.85 -24.95
C LYS A 193 -7.92 5.26 -25.92
N ASN A 194 -7.92 5.69 -27.17
CA ASN A 194 -8.76 5.16 -28.25
C ASN A 194 -10.25 5.06 -27.87
N LEU A 195 -10.72 6.01 -27.05
CA LEU A 195 -12.05 5.97 -26.48
C LEU A 195 -13.14 6.12 -27.57
N GLU A 196 -12.85 6.86 -28.63
CA GLU A 196 -13.79 7.06 -29.72
C GLU A 196 -14.12 5.74 -30.44
N ASN A 197 -13.11 4.94 -30.82
CA ASN A 197 -13.35 3.63 -31.41
C ASN A 197 -13.94 2.64 -30.38
N THR A 198 -13.59 2.78 -29.10
CA THR A 198 -14.21 1.97 -28.03
C THR A 198 -15.72 2.17 -28.02
N ILE A 199 -16.18 3.43 -28.08
CA ILE A 199 -17.61 3.76 -28.10
C ILE A 199 -18.26 3.40 -29.44
N ARG A 200 -17.65 3.78 -30.56
CA ARG A 200 -18.17 3.56 -31.91
C ARG A 200 -18.42 2.08 -32.20
N TRP A 201 -17.39 1.25 -32.01
CA TRP A 201 -17.48 -0.19 -32.28
C TRP A 201 -18.36 -0.92 -31.28
N TRP A 202 -18.49 -0.39 -30.06
CA TRP A 202 -19.45 -0.90 -29.08
C TRP A 202 -20.90 -0.62 -29.51
N ILE A 203 -21.20 0.60 -30.00
CA ILE A 203 -22.54 0.96 -30.50
C ILE A 203 -22.89 0.08 -31.69
N GLU A 204 -21.97 -0.10 -32.64
CA GLU A 204 -22.18 -0.94 -33.81
C GLU A 204 -22.53 -2.39 -33.48
N GLU A 205 -21.94 -2.93 -32.39
CA GLU A 205 -22.23 -4.29 -31.93
C GLU A 205 -23.58 -4.41 -31.22
N PHE A 206 -24.01 -3.39 -30.48
CA PHE A 206 -25.21 -3.45 -29.65
C PHE A 206 -26.33 -2.51 -30.11
N LYS A 207 -26.26 -1.99 -31.32
CA LYS A 207 -27.18 -0.97 -31.85
C LYS A 207 -28.65 -1.27 -31.55
N ASP A 208 -29.09 -2.52 -31.76
CA ASP A 208 -30.48 -2.94 -31.68
C ASP A 208 -30.83 -3.63 -30.33
N GLU A 209 -29.96 -3.56 -29.33
CA GLU A 209 -30.11 -4.28 -28.07
C GLU A 209 -30.26 -3.36 -26.88
N GLU A 210 -30.86 -3.86 -25.79
CA GLU A 210 -31.05 -3.20 -24.51
C GLU A 210 -29.82 -3.37 -23.60
N VAL A 211 -28.71 -2.78 -24.04
CA VAL A 211 -27.41 -2.82 -23.36
C VAL A 211 -26.89 -1.40 -23.19
N GLY A 212 -26.20 -1.12 -22.07
CA GLY A 212 -25.65 0.19 -21.76
C GLY A 212 -24.12 0.23 -21.81
N LEU A 213 -23.58 1.41 -22.08
CA LEU A 213 -22.16 1.73 -21.91
C LEU A 213 -22.04 2.98 -21.02
N VAL A 214 -21.44 2.82 -19.86
CA VAL A 214 -21.08 3.92 -18.97
C VAL A 214 -19.67 4.41 -19.33
N VAL A 215 -19.56 5.67 -19.73
CA VAL A 215 -18.29 6.31 -20.10
C VAL A 215 -17.90 7.28 -19.00
N LYS A 216 -16.96 6.89 -18.15
CA LYS A 216 -16.34 7.76 -17.14
C LYS A 216 -15.14 8.45 -17.79
N ALA A 217 -15.35 9.68 -18.26
CA ALA A 217 -14.32 10.39 -19.03
C ALA A 217 -14.30 11.90 -18.78
N ASN A 218 -13.13 12.50 -19.00
CA ASN A 218 -12.86 13.93 -19.11
C ASN A 218 -11.85 14.16 -20.24
N LEU A 219 -11.76 15.36 -20.78
CA LEU A 219 -10.73 15.73 -21.77
C LEU A 219 -9.41 16.04 -21.06
N VAL A 220 -9.40 17.02 -20.16
CA VAL A 220 -8.21 17.47 -19.45
C VAL A 220 -8.47 17.64 -17.95
N LYS A 221 -9.59 18.27 -17.58
CA LYS A 221 -9.94 18.67 -16.21
C LYS A 221 -11.33 18.13 -15.82
N THR A 222 -11.67 18.32 -14.56
CA THR A 222 -12.98 17.95 -14.03
C THR A 222 -13.94 19.13 -13.91
N SER A 223 -13.65 20.25 -14.62
CA SER A 223 -14.45 21.47 -14.61
C SER A 223 -15.75 21.35 -15.42
N LEU A 224 -16.71 22.26 -15.15
CA LEU A 224 -17.97 22.35 -15.91
C LEU A 224 -17.73 22.65 -17.41
N ILE A 225 -16.66 23.39 -17.74
CA ILE A 225 -16.30 23.70 -19.13
C ILE A 225 -15.83 22.40 -19.81
N ASP A 226 -14.95 21.65 -19.18
CA ASP A 226 -14.49 20.36 -19.70
C ASP A 226 -15.67 19.38 -19.87
N ARG A 227 -16.63 19.37 -18.91
CA ARG A 227 -17.85 18.57 -19.02
C ARG A 227 -18.65 18.90 -20.28
N ARG A 228 -18.82 20.19 -20.58
CA ARG A 228 -19.55 20.63 -21.79
C ARG A 228 -18.86 20.16 -23.06
N HIS A 229 -17.55 20.30 -23.14
CA HIS A 229 -16.75 19.86 -24.27
C HIS A 229 -16.78 18.33 -24.43
N THR A 230 -16.61 17.59 -23.34
CA THR A 230 -16.69 16.12 -23.32
C THR A 230 -18.07 15.65 -23.76
N ALA A 231 -19.12 16.25 -23.24
CA ALA A 231 -20.50 15.94 -23.63
C ALA A 231 -20.78 16.24 -25.11
N SER A 232 -20.34 17.41 -25.61
CA SER A 232 -20.45 17.77 -27.03
C SER A 232 -19.77 16.76 -27.94
N ARG A 233 -18.56 16.31 -27.59
CA ARG A 233 -17.83 15.31 -28.35
C ARG A 233 -18.56 13.97 -28.39
N LEU A 234 -19.07 13.54 -27.23
CA LEU A 234 -19.89 12.31 -27.17
C LEU A 234 -21.17 12.46 -28.01
N GLN A 235 -21.89 13.58 -27.87
CA GLN A 235 -23.11 13.83 -28.63
C GLN A 235 -22.86 13.83 -30.13
N ALA A 236 -21.75 14.38 -30.61
CA ALA A 236 -21.38 14.36 -32.03
C ALA A 236 -21.25 12.90 -32.56
N LEU A 237 -20.59 12.05 -31.79
CA LEU A 237 -20.46 10.61 -32.12
C LEU A 237 -21.81 9.90 -32.08
N LEU A 238 -22.66 10.19 -31.08
CA LEU A 238 -23.96 9.55 -30.93
C LEU A 238 -24.95 9.94 -32.05
N LYS A 239 -24.81 11.11 -32.68
CA LYS A 239 -25.62 11.56 -33.83
C LYS A 239 -25.42 10.69 -35.08
N GLU A 240 -24.32 9.96 -35.17
CA GLU A 240 -24.08 9.01 -36.26
C GLU A 240 -24.99 7.75 -36.17
N TYR A 241 -25.61 7.54 -35.01
CA TYR A 241 -26.44 6.36 -34.73
C TYR A 241 -27.79 6.77 -34.11
N PRO A 242 -28.66 7.47 -34.83
CA PRO A 242 -29.89 8.06 -34.27
C PRO A 242 -30.90 7.00 -33.80
N ASP A 243 -30.99 5.87 -34.49
CA ASP A 243 -32.01 4.83 -34.26
C ASP A 243 -31.54 3.71 -33.31
N ARG A 244 -30.45 3.93 -32.57
CA ARG A 244 -29.93 2.92 -31.64
C ARG A 244 -30.84 2.71 -30.42
N LYS A 245 -31.06 1.45 -30.05
CA LYS A 245 -31.68 1.07 -28.76
C LYS A 245 -30.71 1.14 -27.60
N CYS A 246 -29.45 0.75 -27.81
CA CYS A 246 -28.43 0.80 -26.78
C CYS A 246 -28.21 2.21 -26.24
N LYS A 247 -27.87 2.33 -24.98
CA LYS A 247 -27.67 3.62 -24.29
C LYS A 247 -26.21 3.86 -23.92
N VAL A 248 -25.76 5.10 -24.07
CA VAL A 248 -24.44 5.54 -23.63
C VAL A 248 -24.61 6.64 -22.59
N TYR A 249 -24.03 6.44 -21.41
CA TYR A 249 -24.11 7.35 -20.27
C TYR A 249 -22.76 8.00 -20.06
N LEU A 250 -22.73 9.31 -19.83
CA LEU A 250 -21.52 10.07 -19.53
C LEU A 250 -21.43 10.35 -18.03
N LEU A 251 -20.38 9.84 -17.39
CA LEU A 251 -19.94 10.25 -16.07
C LEU A 251 -18.74 11.19 -16.20
N HIS A 252 -18.90 12.43 -15.77
CA HIS A 252 -17.84 13.43 -15.79
C HIS A 252 -17.68 14.05 -14.39
N GLY A 253 -16.45 14.38 -14.04
CA GLY A 253 -16.13 14.96 -12.74
C GLY A 253 -15.27 14.03 -11.88
N ASN A 254 -14.90 14.52 -10.70
CA ASN A 254 -14.17 13.72 -9.73
C ASN A 254 -15.10 12.68 -9.09
N MET A 255 -14.52 11.53 -8.83
CA MET A 255 -15.07 10.52 -7.94
C MET A 255 -14.01 10.19 -6.90
N THR A 256 -14.43 10.07 -5.67
CA THR A 256 -13.57 9.57 -4.60
C THR A 256 -13.21 8.09 -4.84
N PRO A 257 -12.16 7.57 -4.23
CA PRO A 257 -11.83 6.14 -4.34
C PRO A 257 -12.97 5.21 -3.91
N ASN A 258 -13.76 5.62 -2.90
CA ASN A 258 -14.93 4.88 -2.43
C ASN A 258 -16.07 4.85 -3.48
N GLU A 259 -16.32 5.98 -4.15
CA GLU A 259 -17.30 6.07 -5.25
C GLU A 259 -16.83 5.30 -6.48
N LEU A 260 -15.53 5.34 -6.83
CA LEU A 260 -14.98 4.53 -7.92
C LEU A 260 -15.10 3.04 -7.61
N THR A 261 -14.83 2.63 -6.38
CA THR A 261 -15.03 1.24 -5.95
C THR A 261 -16.48 0.83 -6.09
N ALA A 262 -17.43 1.69 -5.68
CA ALA A 262 -18.86 1.45 -5.87
C ALA A 262 -19.24 1.34 -7.36
N LEU A 263 -18.63 2.13 -8.23
CA LEU A 263 -18.83 2.06 -9.68
C LEU A 263 -18.35 0.72 -10.25
N TYR A 264 -17.14 0.25 -9.87
CA TYR A 264 -16.62 -1.05 -10.30
C TYR A 264 -17.42 -2.24 -9.75
N GLN A 265 -18.06 -2.09 -8.60
CA GLN A 265 -18.86 -3.14 -7.95
C GLN A 265 -20.37 -3.00 -8.17
N HIS A 266 -20.80 -2.01 -8.97
CA HIS A 266 -22.23 -1.77 -9.24
C HIS A 266 -22.87 -2.98 -9.91
N ASP A 267 -24.03 -3.43 -9.39
CA ASP A 267 -24.71 -4.65 -9.81
C ASP A 267 -25.11 -4.68 -11.31
N LYS A 268 -25.41 -3.51 -11.91
CA LYS A 268 -25.72 -3.37 -13.32
C LYS A 268 -24.50 -3.17 -14.23
N ILE A 269 -23.31 -2.96 -13.69
CA ILE A 269 -22.06 -2.87 -14.45
C ILE A 269 -21.40 -4.24 -14.50
N LYS A 270 -21.25 -4.79 -15.70
CA LYS A 270 -20.84 -6.19 -15.90
C LYS A 270 -19.42 -6.38 -16.42
N SER A 271 -18.85 -5.39 -17.10
CA SER A 271 -17.50 -5.51 -17.65
C SER A 271 -16.85 -4.15 -17.87
N LEU A 272 -15.56 -4.04 -17.58
CA LEU A 272 -14.73 -2.93 -18.05
C LEU A 272 -14.26 -3.20 -19.48
N VAL A 273 -14.28 -2.18 -20.32
CA VAL A 273 -13.75 -2.22 -21.70
C VAL A 273 -12.68 -1.14 -21.88
N SER A 274 -11.56 -1.49 -22.49
CA SER A 274 -10.49 -0.56 -22.82
C SER A 274 -9.83 -0.99 -24.13
N LEU A 275 -9.79 -0.11 -25.14
CA LEU A 275 -9.06 -0.32 -26.39
C LEU A 275 -7.83 0.57 -26.47
N THR A 276 -7.20 0.86 -25.33
CA THR A 276 -6.00 1.69 -25.25
C THR A 276 -4.91 1.17 -26.18
N HIS A 277 -4.18 2.10 -26.79
CA HIS A 277 -3.01 1.80 -27.62
C HIS A 277 -1.78 1.42 -26.83
N GLY A 278 -1.80 1.58 -25.49
CA GLY A 278 -0.76 1.22 -24.56
C GLY A 278 -0.96 1.88 -23.20
N GLU A 279 -0.44 1.24 -22.15
CA GLU A 279 -0.46 1.72 -20.77
C GLU A 279 0.93 1.54 -20.14
N GLY A 280 1.38 2.52 -19.35
CA GLY A 280 2.54 2.32 -18.49
C GLY A 280 2.28 1.23 -17.44
N PHE A 281 1.07 1.23 -16.83
CA PHE A 281 0.57 0.18 -15.96
C PHE A 281 -0.89 -0.16 -16.23
N GLY A 282 -1.78 0.84 -16.26
CA GLY A 282 -3.21 0.65 -16.53
C GLY A 282 -4.07 0.64 -15.27
N LEU A 283 -3.99 1.70 -14.45
CA LEU A 283 -4.72 1.80 -13.17
C LEU A 283 -6.21 1.44 -13.25
N PRO A 284 -7.02 1.94 -14.22
CA PRO A 284 -8.43 1.56 -14.30
C PRO A 284 -8.66 0.06 -14.54
N LEU A 285 -7.77 -0.59 -15.30
CA LEU A 285 -7.80 -2.04 -15.52
C LEU A 285 -7.42 -2.81 -14.25
N PHE A 286 -6.43 -2.30 -13.52
CA PHE A 286 -6.00 -2.87 -12.24
C PHE A 286 -7.09 -2.74 -11.18
N GLU A 287 -7.74 -1.58 -11.10
CA GLU A 287 -8.87 -1.33 -10.20
C GLU A 287 -10.04 -2.28 -10.51
N ALA A 288 -10.38 -2.47 -11.78
CA ALA A 288 -11.39 -3.44 -12.19
C ALA A 288 -11.00 -4.88 -11.80
N ALA A 289 -9.73 -5.25 -11.96
CA ALA A 289 -9.22 -6.58 -11.63
C ALA A 289 -9.38 -6.92 -10.15
N TYR A 290 -8.91 -6.05 -9.24
CA TYR A 290 -9.03 -6.35 -7.80
C TYR A 290 -10.45 -6.15 -7.25
N ASN A 291 -11.32 -5.44 -7.97
CA ASN A 291 -12.75 -5.40 -7.65
C ASN A 291 -13.52 -6.61 -8.22
N GLY A 292 -12.91 -7.43 -9.08
CA GLY A 292 -13.52 -8.64 -9.64
C GLY A 292 -14.45 -8.37 -10.82
N LEU A 293 -14.33 -7.19 -11.45
CA LEU A 293 -15.08 -6.84 -12.65
C LEU A 293 -14.42 -7.51 -13.87
N PRO A 294 -15.15 -8.27 -14.72
CA PRO A 294 -14.64 -8.80 -15.97
C PRO A 294 -14.08 -7.71 -16.88
N ILE A 295 -13.00 -8.01 -17.62
CA ILE A 295 -12.26 -7.04 -18.43
C ILE A 295 -12.19 -7.49 -19.90
N ILE A 296 -12.34 -6.54 -20.82
CA ILE A 296 -12.04 -6.70 -22.25
C ILE A 296 -10.96 -5.67 -22.62
N ALA A 297 -9.79 -6.12 -23.06
CA ALA A 297 -8.66 -5.26 -23.39
C ALA A 297 -7.68 -5.94 -24.37
N PRO A 298 -6.77 -5.19 -25.03
CA PRO A 298 -5.62 -5.79 -25.72
C PRO A 298 -4.65 -6.45 -24.73
N ASP A 299 -4.04 -7.55 -25.15
CA ASP A 299 -3.03 -8.28 -24.38
C ASP A 299 -1.63 -7.72 -24.68
N TRP A 300 -1.42 -6.44 -24.34
CA TRP A 300 -0.18 -5.71 -24.63
C TRP A 300 0.06 -4.57 -23.63
N SER A 301 1.33 -4.25 -23.41
CA SER A 301 1.86 -3.20 -22.52
C SER A 301 1.71 -3.47 -21.03
N GLY A 302 1.73 -2.44 -20.17
CA GLY A 302 1.87 -2.58 -18.72
C GLY A 302 0.76 -3.38 -18.02
N GLN A 303 -0.46 -3.41 -18.58
CA GLN A 303 -1.56 -4.18 -17.97
C GLN A 303 -1.35 -5.70 -18.03
N VAL A 304 -0.44 -6.19 -18.85
CA VAL A 304 -0.14 -7.63 -18.94
C VAL A 304 0.41 -8.17 -17.63
N ASP A 305 1.11 -7.34 -16.86
CA ASP A 305 1.72 -7.73 -15.59
C ASP A 305 0.70 -8.30 -14.57
N PHE A 306 -0.54 -7.81 -14.59
CA PHE A 306 -1.57 -8.22 -13.63
C PHE A 306 -2.80 -8.90 -14.27
N LEU A 307 -2.98 -8.86 -15.59
CA LEU A 307 -4.13 -9.50 -16.24
C LEU A 307 -3.95 -11.00 -16.49
N HIS A 308 -2.79 -11.55 -16.16
CA HIS A 308 -2.48 -12.97 -16.26
C HIS A 308 -2.35 -13.59 -14.87
N ALA A 309 -2.96 -14.77 -14.69
CA ALA A 309 -2.91 -15.48 -13.40
C ALA A 309 -2.78 -17.00 -13.62
N PRO A 310 -2.30 -17.76 -12.61
CA PRO A 310 -2.29 -19.20 -12.65
C PRO A 310 -3.70 -19.78 -12.73
N ARG A 311 -4.02 -20.48 -13.82
CA ARG A 311 -5.33 -21.13 -14.06
C ARG A 311 -5.18 -22.63 -14.18
N LYS A 312 -6.18 -23.37 -13.65
CA LYS A 312 -6.32 -24.81 -13.91
C LYS A 312 -6.87 -24.99 -15.33
N MET A 313 -6.10 -25.61 -16.18
CA MET A 313 -6.47 -25.90 -17.58
C MET A 313 -6.43 -27.40 -17.84
N ARG A 314 -7.39 -27.92 -18.63
CA ARG A 314 -7.43 -29.32 -19.05
C ARG A 314 -6.60 -29.48 -20.33
N LYS A 315 -5.55 -30.27 -20.29
CA LYS A 315 -4.75 -30.65 -21.46
C LYS A 315 -4.54 -32.16 -21.45
N ASN A 316 -4.93 -32.85 -22.53
CA ASN A 316 -4.82 -34.32 -22.69
C ASN A 316 -5.35 -35.09 -21.47
N LYS A 317 -6.59 -34.80 -21.04
CA LYS A 317 -7.27 -35.38 -19.85
C LYS A 317 -6.61 -35.10 -18.50
N LYS A 318 -5.48 -34.38 -18.46
CA LYS A 318 -4.81 -33.95 -17.21
C LYS A 318 -5.12 -32.49 -16.90
N THR A 319 -5.28 -32.19 -15.61
CA THR A 319 -5.38 -30.80 -15.14
C THR A 319 -3.98 -30.26 -14.90
N ILE A 320 -3.62 -29.18 -15.61
CA ILE A 320 -2.35 -28.47 -15.41
C ILE A 320 -2.64 -27.06 -14.90
N LYS A 321 -1.77 -26.52 -14.04
CA LYS A 321 -1.78 -25.11 -13.62
C LYS A 321 -0.82 -24.35 -14.54
N LYS A 322 -1.32 -23.34 -15.27
CA LYS A 322 -0.51 -22.52 -16.18
C LYS A 322 -0.95 -21.06 -16.06
N VAL A 323 0.01 -20.13 -16.11
CA VAL A 323 -0.29 -18.69 -16.23
C VAL A 323 -0.96 -18.45 -17.59
N ALA A 324 -2.11 -17.81 -17.56
CA ALA A 324 -2.94 -17.55 -18.74
C ALA A 324 -3.77 -16.26 -18.54
N PRO A 325 -4.24 -15.64 -19.65
CA PRO A 325 -5.09 -14.45 -19.56
C PRO A 325 -6.33 -14.71 -18.69
N CYS A 326 -6.57 -13.83 -17.75
CA CYS A 326 -7.76 -13.84 -16.89
C CYS A 326 -8.74 -12.71 -17.25
N PHE A 327 -8.82 -12.37 -18.51
CA PHE A 327 -9.68 -11.37 -19.12
C PHE A 327 -10.10 -11.83 -20.54
N ALA A 328 -10.84 -11.02 -21.27
CA ALA A 328 -11.19 -11.27 -22.67
C ALA A 328 -10.20 -10.52 -23.60
N PRO A 329 -9.16 -11.17 -24.14
CA PRO A 329 -8.14 -10.51 -24.92
C PRO A 329 -8.65 -10.11 -26.32
N VAL A 330 -8.42 -8.85 -26.67
CA VAL A 330 -8.67 -8.32 -28.01
C VAL A 330 -7.40 -8.46 -28.83
N LYS A 331 -7.50 -9.01 -30.03
CA LYS A 331 -6.39 -9.08 -30.99
C LYS A 331 -5.98 -7.68 -31.43
N TYR A 332 -4.70 -7.51 -31.75
CA TYR A 332 -4.13 -6.23 -32.15
C TYR A 332 -2.98 -6.41 -33.16
N LYS A 333 -2.59 -5.31 -33.75
CA LYS A 333 -1.34 -5.18 -34.54
C LYS A 333 -0.52 -4.03 -33.98
N LEU A 334 0.80 -4.16 -33.99
CA LEU A 334 1.70 -3.05 -33.73
C LEU A 334 1.91 -2.27 -35.04
N ALA A 335 1.77 -0.96 -34.98
CA ALA A 335 1.98 -0.07 -36.10
C ALA A 335 2.48 1.31 -35.60
N PRO A 336 3.15 2.10 -36.45
CA PRO A 336 3.65 3.42 -36.11
C PRO A 336 2.58 4.33 -35.48
N ILE A 337 3.02 5.16 -34.54
CA ILE A 337 2.13 6.16 -33.94
C ILE A 337 1.75 7.22 -34.97
N PRO A 338 0.57 7.85 -34.86
CA PRO A 338 0.18 8.96 -35.72
C PRO A 338 1.13 10.17 -35.56
N LYS A 339 1.42 10.87 -36.63
CA LYS A 339 2.33 12.03 -36.60
C LYS A 339 1.86 13.12 -35.64
N GLU A 340 0.56 13.27 -35.49
CA GLU A 340 -0.08 14.28 -34.64
C GLU A 340 0.13 14.06 -33.13
N VAL A 341 0.53 12.85 -32.74
CA VAL A 341 0.81 12.52 -31.34
C VAL A 341 2.28 12.40 -31.03
N VAL A 342 3.14 12.58 -32.03
CA VAL A 342 4.59 12.63 -31.81
C VAL A 342 4.91 13.77 -30.84
N TRP A 343 5.66 13.45 -29.81
CA TRP A 343 6.10 14.41 -28.82
C TRP A 343 7.63 14.32 -28.71
N ASP A 344 8.28 15.35 -29.24
CA ASP A 344 9.72 15.38 -29.31
C ASP A 344 10.39 15.11 -27.95
N GLY A 345 11.39 14.24 -27.95
CA GLY A 345 12.08 13.78 -26.75
C GLY A 345 11.27 12.83 -25.84
N VAL A 346 10.03 12.47 -26.20
CA VAL A 346 9.19 11.54 -25.44
C VAL A 346 8.59 10.46 -26.33
N LEU A 347 7.71 10.81 -27.28
CA LEU A 347 7.07 9.87 -28.20
C LEU A 347 7.66 9.99 -29.61
N ARG A 348 8.34 8.96 -30.03
CA ARG A 348 9.09 8.93 -31.31
C ARG A 348 8.19 8.55 -32.48
N GLU A 349 8.40 9.17 -33.65
CA GLU A 349 7.71 8.84 -34.89
C GLU A 349 7.93 7.36 -35.33
N ASP A 350 9.11 6.80 -35.03
CA ASP A 350 9.48 5.42 -35.38
C ASP A 350 9.09 4.39 -34.29
N SER A 351 8.29 4.80 -33.30
CA SER A 351 7.75 3.89 -32.29
C SER A 351 6.36 3.40 -32.64
N ASN A 352 5.98 2.25 -32.10
CA ASN A 352 4.71 1.59 -32.41
C ASN A 352 3.75 1.64 -31.23
N TRP A 353 2.45 1.77 -31.57
CA TRP A 353 1.32 1.52 -30.69
C TRP A 353 0.64 0.20 -31.02
N CYS A 354 -0.06 -0.33 -30.05
CA CYS A 354 -1.04 -1.40 -30.22
C CYS A 354 -2.32 -0.87 -30.86
N TYR A 355 -2.69 -1.40 -32.01
CA TYR A 355 -3.95 -1.10 -32.70
C TYR A 355 -4.90 -2.29 -32.56
N PRO A 356 -5.92 -2.22 -31.67
CA PRO A 356 -6.91 -3.28 -31.51
C PRO A 356 -7.71 -3.52 -32.78
N GLU A 357 -8.05 -4.79 -33.05
CA GLU A 357 -8.86 -5.19 -34.18
C GLU A 357 -10.36 -5.10 -33.85
N ARG A 358 -11.14 -4.39 -34.69
CA ARG A 358 -12.57 -4.15 -34.48
C ARG A 358 -13.36 -5.46 -34.35
N GLU A 359 -13.19 -6.40 -35.27
CA GLU A 359 -13.93 -7.68 -35.31
C GLU A 359 -13.60 -8.52 -34.05
N SER A 360 -12.34 -8.47 -33.57
CA SER A 360 -11.94 -9.14 -32.34
C SER A 360 -12.63 -8.52 -31.13
N TYR A 361 -12.69 -7.19 -31.06
CA TYR A 361 -13.35 -6.48 -29.97
C TYR A 361 -14.85 -6.79 -29.94
N GLN A 362 -15.57 -6.65 -31.07
CA GLN A 362 -17.00 -6.94 -31.19
C GLN A 362 -17.31 -8.39 -30.80
N LYS A 363 -16.46 -9.34 -31.24
CA LYS A 363 -16.57 -10.74 -30.83
C LYS A 363 -16.44 -10.92 -29.31
N GLN A 364 -15.50 -10.22 -28.66
CA GLN A 364 -15.34 -10.31 -27.21
C GLN A 364 -16.50 -9.66 -26.45
N LEU A 365 -17.03 -8.53 -26.95
CA LEU A 365 -18.23 -7.90 -26.43
C LEU A 365 -19.43 -8.85 -26.45
N ARG A 366 -19.70 -9.47 -27.60
CA ARG A 366 -20.79 -10.44 -27.77
C ARG A 366 -20.59 -11.67 -26.91
N ASN A 367 -19.37 -12.18 -26.80
CA ASN A 367 -19.05 -13.32 -25.97
C ASN A 367 -19.22 -12.99 -24.48
N MET A 368 -18.81 -11.81 -24.03
CA MET A 368 -19.00 -11.33 -22.65
C MET A 368 -20.49 -11.25 -22.30
N TYR A 369 -21.30 -10.65 -23.19
CA TYR A 369 -22.74 -10.51 -23.01
C TYR A 369 -23.44 -11.87 -22.90
N LYS A 370 -23.16 -12.79 -23.83
CA LYS A 370 -23.80 -14.12 -23.86
C LYS A 370 -23.31 -15.09 -22.80
N ASN A 371 -22.06 -15.00 -22.37
CA ASN A 371 -21.39 -15.97 -21.50
C ASN A 371 -20.88 -15.34 -20.20
N TYR A 372 -21.58 -14.34 -19.66
CA TYR A 372 -21.15 -13.51 -18.54
C TYR A 372 -20.63 -14.33 -17.34
N ASN A 373 -21.38 -15.34 -16.89
CA ASN A 373 -21.01 -16.18 -15.73
C ASN A 373 -19.65 -16.87 -15.88
N ARG A 374 -19.23 -17.19 -17.11
CA ARG A 374 -17.90 -17.72 -17.40
C ARG A 374 -16.83 -16.67 -17.12
N PHE A 375 -17.04 -15.44 -17.60
CA PHE A 375 -16.08 -14.35 -17.40
C PHE A 375 -16.04 -13.87 -15.95
N LEU A 376 -17.16 -13.89 -15.24
CA LEU A 376 -17.21 -13.59 -13.81
C LEU A 376 -16.35 -14.58 -13.00
N LYS A 377 -16.40 -15.88 -13.32
CA LYS A 377 -15.52 -16.88 -12.69
C LYS A 377 -14.03 -16.62 -12.96
N ILE A 378 -13.70 -16.18 -14.18
CA ILE A 378 -12.34 -15.83 -14.57
C ILE A 378 -11.88 -14.56 -13.83
N ALA A 379 -12.74 -13.54 -13.74
CA ALA A 379 -12.47 -12.30 -13.02
C ALA A 379 -12.26 -12.54 -11.52
N ASN A 380 -13.02 -13.44 -10.89
CA ASN A 380 -12.81 -13.83 -9.50
C ASN A 380 -11.46 -14.55 -9.27
N THR A 381 -11.01 -15.35 -10.24
CA THR A 381 -9.66 -15.95 -10.19
C THR A 381 -8.60 -14.86 -10.29
N LEU A 382 -8.79 -13.88 -11.16
CA LEU A 382 -7.89 -12.75 -11.31
C LEU A 382 -7.86 -11.91 -10.03
N LYS A 383 -9.03 -11.59 -9.47
CA LYS A 383 -9.16 -10.84 -8.21
C LYS A 383 -8.32 -11.48 -7.10
N SER A 384 -8.50 -12.78 -6.86
CA SER A 384 -7.75 -13.50 -5.81
C SER A 384 -6.25 -13.42 -6.02
N HIS A 385 -5.78 -13.60 -7.26
CA HIS A 385 -4.37 -13.51 -7.61
C HIS A 385 -3.82 -12.09 -7.41
N VAL A 386 -4.55 -11.08 -7.86
CA VAL A 386 -4.12 -9.67 -7.75
C VAL A 386 -4.06 -9.24 -6.28
N LEU A 387 -5.04 -9.63 -5.47
CA LEU A 387 -5.05 -9.32 -4.03
C LEU A 387 -3.85 -9.94 -3.29
N GLU A 388 -3.37 -11.11 -3.72
CA GLU A 388 -2.23 -11.80 -3.13
C GLU A 388 -0.88 -11.24 -3.62
N GLU A 389 -0.72 -11.09 -4.94
CA GLU A 389 0.57 -10.71 -5.53
C GLU A 389 0.90 -9.23 -5.39
N PHE A 390 -0.12 -8.37 -5.40
CA PHE A 390 0.02 -6.93 -5.33
C PHE A 390 -0.44 -6.37 -3.96
N ASP A 391 -0.28 -7.17 -2.91
CA ASP A 391 -0.54 -6.78 -1.54
C ASP A 391 0.19 -5.48 -1.17
N ALA A 392 -0.48 -4.60 -0.44
CA ALA A 392 0.04 -3.27 -0.15
C ALA A 392 1.35 -3.31 0.66
N SER A 393 1.41 -4.16 1.69
CA SER A 393 2.60 -4.26 2.54
C SER A 393 3.79 -4.77 1.75
N LYS A 394 3.58 -5.79 0.91
CA LYS A 394 4.60 -6.37 0.02
C LYS A 394 5.14 -5.35 -0.97
N GLN A 395 4.27 -4.58 -1.62
CA GLN A 395 4.71 -3.58 -2.62
C GLN A 395 5.42 -2.39 -1.96
N LEU A 396 4.93 -1.90 -0.83
CA LEU A 396 5.55 -0.81 -0.08
C LEU A 396 6.96 -1.21 0.40
N GLU A 397 7.10 -2.41 0.96
CA GLU A 397 8.40 -2.93 1.43
C GLU A 397 9.37 -3.14 0.27
N THR A 398 8.91 -3.73 -0.85
CA THR A 398 9.74 -3.92 -2.06
C THR A 398 10.26 -2.57 -2.58
N PHE A 399 9.40 -1.55 -2.62
CA PHE A 399 9.77 -0.22 -3.07
C PHE A 399 10.80 0.42 -2.14
N ALA A 400 10.52 0.45 -0.84
CA ALA A 400 11.41 1.04 0.16
C ALA A 400 12.78 0.36 0.18
N THR A 401 12.80 -0.98 0.11
CA THR A 401 14.04 -1.76 0.05
C THR A 401 14.86 -1.45 -1.19
N TYR A 402 14.24 -1.30 -2.36
CA TYR A 402 14.95 -0.97 -3.58
C TYR A 402 15.51 0.45 -3.59
N VAL A 403 14.83 1.39 -2.95
CA VAL A 403 15.28 2.79 -2.83
C VAL A 403 16.42 2.95 -1.84
N SER A 404 16.46 2.17 -0.75
CA SER A 404 17.49 2.30 0.29
C SER A 404 18.90 2.08 -0.25
N SER A 405 19.84 2.95 0.12
CA SER A 405 21.26 2.78 -0.18
C SER A 405 21.94 1.84 0.80
N SER A 406 21.40 1.72 2.01
CA SER A 406 21.88 0.78 3.01
C SER A 406 21.53 -0.64 2.60
N PRO A 407 22.45 -1.61 2.74
CA PRO A 407 22.08 -3.00 2.59
C PRO A 407 21.04 -3.32 3.67
N VAL A 408 19.78 -3.31 3.29
CA VAL A 408 18.74 -3.91 4.12
C VAL A 408 19.12 -5.39 4.20
N ALA A 409 19.55 -5.82 5.37
CA ALA A 409 19.76 -7.25 5.60
C ALA A 409 18.41 -7.90 5.25
N LYS A 410 18.40 -8.67 4.15
CA LYS A 410 17.24 -9.47 3.78
C LYS A 410 17.15 -10.58 4.82
N VAL A 411 16.59 -10.26 5.96
CA VAL A 411 16.19 -11.27 6.93
C VAL A 411 15.07 -12.05 6.26
N ASN A 412 15.35 -13.30 5.92
CA ASN A 412 14.29 -14.17 5.43
C ASN A 412 13.29 -14.35 6.57
N VAL A 413 12.06 -13.92 6.38
CA VAL A 413 10.98 -14.04 7.38
C VAL A 413 10.85 -15.49 7.89
N ASN A 414 11.20 -16.47 7.04
CA ASN A 414 11.22 -17.89 7.43
C ASN A 414 12.29 -18.26 8.46
N ASP A 415 13.30 -17.43 8.64
CA ASP A 415 14.37 -17.67 9.62
C ASP A 415 14.07 -17.03 10.97
N LEU A 416 13.01 -16.19 11.06
CA LEU A 416 12.62 -15.56 12.30
C LEU A 416 12.15 -16.60 13.34
N PRO A 417 12.55 -16.46 14.61
CA PRO A 417 12.03 -17.27 15.70
C PRO A 417 10.52 -17.10 15.89
N LYS A 418 9.89 -18.12 16.44
CA LYS A 418 8.46 -18.10 16.81
C LYS A 418 8.21 -16.99 17.84
N ILE A 419 7.08 -16.30 17.70
CA ILE A 419 6.62 -15.21 18.55
C ILE A 419 5.43 -15.68 19.38
N SER A 420 5.42 -15.40 20.67
CA SER A 420 4.27 -15.59 21.55
C SER A 420 3.63 -14.23 21.86
N ILE A 421 2.38 -14.04 21.48
CA ILE A 421 1.57 -12.85 21.74
C ILE A 421 0.71 -13.11 22.95
N ILE A 422 0.87 -12.34 24.03
CA ILE A 422 0.12 -12.52 25.28
C ILE A 422 -0.95 -11.44 25.36
N THR A 423 -2.21 -11.86 25.51
CA THR A 423 -3.37 -10.98 25.66
C THR A 423 -4.16 -11.34 26.90
N SER A 424 -4.38 -10.34 27.75
CA SER A 424 -5.26 -10.43 28.91
C SER A 424 -6.68 -10.02 28.52
N ILE A 425 -7.67 -10.81 28.93
CA ILE A 425 -9.10 -10.59 28.64
C ILE A 425 -9.84 -10.37 29.96
N TYR A 426 -10.44 -9.19 30.12
CA TYR A 426 -11.34 -8.83 31.19
C TYR A 426 -12.22 -7.66 30.78
N ASN A 427 -13.57 -7.82 30.84
CA ASN A 427 -14.55 -6.84 30.36
C ASN A 427 -14.26 -6.37 28.92
N GLY A 428 -13.99 -7.32 28.03
CA GLY A 428 -13.49 -7.04 26.69
C GLY A 428 -14.50 -7.23 25.56
N ASP A 429 -15.80 -7.37 25.84
CA ASP A 429 -16.83 -7.67 24.85
C ASP A 429 -16.82 -6.71 23.64
N GLU A 430 -16.62 -5.43 23.90
CA GLU A 430 -16.53 -4.39 22.86
C GLU A 430 -15.27 -4.52 21.99
N TYR A 431 -14.17 -5.01 22.55
CA TYR A 431 -12.85 -4.97 21.92
C TYR A 431 -12.45 -6.29 21.27
N ILE A 432 -12.96 -7.44 21.76
CA ILE A 432 -12.42 -8.76 21.41
C ILE A 432 -12.51 -9.09 19.91
N ARG A 433 -13.62 -8.77 19.24
CA ARG A 433 -13.78 -9.05 17.80
C ARG A 433 -12.86 -8.16 16.95
N PRO A 434 -12.88 -6.81 17.09
CA PRO A 434 -11.95 -5.95 16.35
C PRO A 434 -10.47 -6.24 16.64
N PHE A 435 -10.15 -6.66 17.88
CA PHE A 435 -8.80 -7.09 18.24
C PHE A 435 -8.37 -8.35 17.48
N LEU A 436 -9.21 -9.37 17.44
CA LEU A 436 -8.91 -10.61 16.74
C LEU A 436 -8.83 -10.40 15.22
N GLU A 437 -9.65 -9.51 14.66
CA GLU A 437 -9.55 -9.08 13.26
C GLU A 437 -8.23 -8.39 12.95
N ASP A 438 -7.74 -7.52 13.84
CA ASP A 438 -6.47 -6.80 13.68
C ASP A 438 -5.27 -7.73 13.81
N ILE A 439 -5.21 -8.52 14.90
CA ILE A 439 -4.03 -9.33 15.19
C ILE A 439 -3.84 -10.49 14.20
N THR A 440 -4.93 -11.06 13.69
CA THR A 440 -4.86 -12.14 12.69
C THR A 440 -4.46 -11.65 11.29
N ARG A 441 -4.49 -10.33 11.05
CA ARG A 441 -4.02 -9.70 9.80
C ARG A 441 -2.53 -9.35 9.80
N GLN A 442 -1.81 -9.59 10.91
CA GLN A 442 -0.38 -9.33 10.95
C GLN A 442 0.35 -10.17 9.89
N THR A 443 1.32 -9.57 9.19
CA THR A 443 2.03 -10.19 8.04
C THR A 443 2.67 -11.54 8.34
N ILE A 444 3.00 -11.80 9.63
CA ILE A 444 3.63 -13.03 10.08
C ILE A 444 2.79 -13.77 11.13
N PHE A 445 1.47 -13.59 11.15
CA PHE A 445 0.61 -14.20 12.16
C PHE A 445 0.67 -15.73 12.17
N ASP A 446 0.87 -16.36 11.03
CA ASP A 446 1.05 -17.81 10.87
C ASP A 446 2.30 -18.35 11.58
N ARG A 447 3.27 -17.49 11.89
CA ARG A 447 4.47 -17.80 12.66
C ARG A 447 4.37 -17.47 14.14
N CYS A 448 3.26 -16.89 14.56
CA CYS A 448 3.00 -16.53 15.95
C CYS A 448 2.15 -17.58 16.64
N GLU A 449 2.15 -17.59 17.96
CA GLU A 449 1.08 -18.14 18.77
C GLU A 449 0.40 -17.01 19.53
N LEU A 450 -0.92 -16.96 19.49
CA LEU A 450 -1.71 -15.99 20.24
C LEU A 450 -2.25 -16.67 21.51
N ILE A 451 -1.78 -16.20 22.66
CA ILE A 451 -2.17 -16.74 23.98
C ILE A 451 -3.21 -15.81 24.60
N LEU A 452 -4.46 -16.18 24.51
CA LEU A 452 -5.60 -15.48 25.08
C LEU A 452 -5.89 -16.00 26.48
N ILE A 453 -5.75 -15.16 27.50
CA ILE A 453 -6.00 -15.53 28.90
C ILE A 453 -7.17 -14.72 29.45
N ASN A 454 -8.31 -15.37 29.63
CA ASN A 454 -9.49 -14.80 30.25
C ASN A 454 -9.31 -14.80 31.78
N ALA A 455 -9.22 -13.62 32.36
CA ALA A 455 -9.00 -13.39 33.77
C ALA A 455 -10.29 -13.44 34.61
N ALA A 456 -11.13 -14.46 34.39
CA ALA A 456 -12.46 -14.58 34.96
C ALA A 456 -13.38 -13.40 34.57
N SER A 457 -13.30 -12.97 33.30
CA SER A 457 -14.18 -11.93 32.76
C SER A 457 -15.66 -12.30 32.94
N PRO A 458 -16.49 -11.34 33.36
CA PRO A 458 -17.95 -11.54 33.43
C PRO A 458 -18.63 -11.45 32.04
N GLY A 459 -17.91 -11.03 30.99
CA GLY A 459 -18.43 -10.84 29.65
C GLY A 459 -18.58 -12.13 28.84
N ASN A 460 -19.00 -12.00 27.56
CA ASN A 460 -19.27 -13.07 26.63
C ASN A 460 -18.17 -13.23 25.55
N GLU A 461 -16.96 -12.74 25.79
CA GLU A 461 -15.85 -12.77 24.84
C GLU A 461 -15.56 -14.17 24.30
N GLU A 462 -15.90 -15.20 25.08
CA GLU A 462 -15.66 -16.63 24.76
C GLU A 462 -16.38 -17.08 23.49
N GLU A 463 -17.56 -16.51 23.18
CA GLU A 463 -18.30 -16.82 21.96
C GLU A 463 -17.47 -16.41 20.71
N VAL A 464 -16.97 -15.18 20.72
CA VAL A 464 -16.13 -14.66 19.64
C VAL A 464 -14.81 -15.42 19.54
N ILE A 465 -14.17 -15.71 20.67
CA ILE A 465 -12.91 -16.46 20.72
C ILE A 465 -13.10 -17.84 20.07
N ASN A 466 -14.20 -18.54 20.37
CA ASN A 466 -14.48 -19.85 19.81
C ASN A 466 -14.68 -19.85 18.29
N GLU A 467 -15.12 -18.73 17.69
CA GLU A 467 -15.16 -18.58 16.23
C GLU A 467 -13.74 -18.59 15.62
N TYR A 468 -12.79 -17.95 16.29
CA TYR A 468 -11.40 -17.84 15.82
C TYR A 468 -10.58 -19.09 16.11
N LEU A 469 -10.82 -19.78 17.21
CA LEU A 469 -10.22 -21.09 17.51
C LEU A 469 -10.53 -22.14 16.43
N LYS A 470 -11.68 -22.03 15.77
CA LYS A 470 -12.05 -22.92 14.64
C LYS A 470 -11.31 -22.59 13.34
N LYS A 471 -10.77 -21.40 13.22
CA LYS A 471 -10.12 -20.88 11.99
C LYS A 471 -8.59 -20.90 12.07
N HIS A 472 -8.04 -20.89 13.29
CA HIS A 472 -6.61 -20.67 13.52
C HIS A 472 -6.08 -21.64 14.58
N ASP A 473 -5.23 -22.55 14.19
CA ASP A 473 -4.63 -23.59 15.07
C ASP A 473 -3.54 -23.00 16.00
N ASN A 474 -3.09 -21.80 15.72
CA ASN A 474 -2.05 -21.09 16.48
C ASN A 474 -2.62 -20.17 17.58
N ILE A 475 -3.90 -20.22 17.86
CA ILE A 475 -4.54 -19.53 18.99
C ILE A 475 -4.71 -20.49 20.16
N VAL A 476 -4.23 -20.09 21.33
CA VAL A 476 -4.34 -20.84 22.58
C VAL A 476 -5.21 -20.04 23.55
N TYR A 477 -6.30 -20.63 24.01
CA TYR A 477 -7.22 -19.98 24.95
C TYR A 477 -7.17 -20.65 26.34
N LYS A 478 -7.17 -19.82 27.39
CA LYS A 478 -7.23 -20.26 28.77
C LYS A 478 -8.11 -19.36 29.62
N LYS A 479 -9.16 -19.94 30.24
CA LYS A 479 -10.00 -19.27 31.22
C LYS A 479 -9.46 -19.52 32.63
N LEU A 480 -9.39 -18.49 33.47
CA LEU A 480 -9.02 -18.58 34.88
C LEU A 480 -10.26 -18.57 35.76
N SER A 481 -10.14 -19.14 36.94
CA SER A 481 -11.24 -19.16 37.94
C SER A 481 -11.35 -17.86 38.75
N LYS A 482 -10.30 -17.05 38.75
CA LYS A 482 -10.23 -15.71 39.40
C LYS A 482 -9.24 -14.83 38.68
N ASP A 483 -9.45 -13.51 38.76
CA ASP A 483 -8.52 -12.52 38.23
C ASP A 483 -7.27 -12.42 39.13
N PRO A 484 -6.06 -12.70 38.58
CA PRO A 484 -4.80 -12.53 39.30
C PRO A 484 -4.16 -11.14 39.11
N GLY A 485 -4.87 -10.20 38.45
CA GLY A 485 -4.35 -8.93 37.97
C GLY A 485 -3.53 -9.06 36.67
N ILE A 486 -3.30 -7.93 35.97
CA ILE A 486 -2.68 -7.91 34.65
C ILE A 486 -1.32 -8.62 34.61
N TYR A 487 -0.42 -8.35 35.58
CA TYR A 487 0.88 -8.98 35.63
C TYR A 487 0.83 -10.44 36.07
N GLY A 488 -0.21 -10.82 36.81
CA GLY A 488 -0.52 -12.24 37.08
C GLY A 488 -0.91 -13.01 35.85
N VAL A 489 -1.68 -12.38 34.95
CA VAL A 489 -2.04 -12.91 33.63
C VAL A 489 -0.82 -13.00 32.73
N TRP A 490 -0.03 -11.92 32.61
CA TRP A 490 1.17 -11.92 31.78
C TRP A 490 2.19 -12.97 32.22
N ASN A 491 2.41 -13.14 33.52
CA ASN A 491 3.27 -14.20 34.05
C ASN A 491 2.79 -15.62 33.68
N LYS A 492 1.47 -15.82 33.61
CA LYS A 492 0.91 -17.10 33.12
C LYS A 492 1.16 -17.24 31.62
N GLY A 493 0.98 -16.17 30.84
CA GLY A 493 1.28 -16.13 29.43
C GLY A 493 2.74 -16.44 29.11
N VAL A 494 3.67 -15.79 29.82
CA VAL A 494 5.12 -16.09 29.73
C VAL A 494 5.43 -17.58 29.99
N LYS A 495 4.75 -18.16 30.96
CA LYS A 495 4.91 -19.59 31.31
C LYS A 495 4.36 -20.52 30.23
N MET A 496 3.29 -20.12 29.55
CA MET A 496 2.66 -20.86 28.45
C MET A 496 3.40 -20.65 27.12
N ALA A 497 4.07 -19.50 26.94
CA ALA A 497 4.75 -19.14 25.72
C ALA A 497 5.77 -20.18 25.26
N THR A 498 5.69 -20.60 24.01
CA THR A 498 6.64 -21.52 23.34
C THR A 498 7.61 -20.79 22.42
N GLY A 499 7.27 -19.55 22.02
CA GLY A 499 8.11 -18.71 21.17
C GLY A 499 9.37 -18.21 21.88
N GLU A 500 10.40 -17.97 21.12
CA GLU A 500 11.65 -17.34 21.60
C GLU A 500 11.46 -15.85 21.88
N TYR A 501 10.58 -15.19 21.09
CA TYR A 501 10.19 -13.81 21.30
C TYR A 501 8.81 -13.73 21.93
N ILE A 502 8.62 -12.74 22.80
CA ILE A 502 7.34 -12.48 23.45
C ILE A 502 6.96 -11.02 23.19
N THR A 503 5.69 -10.79 22.97
CA THR A 503 5.07 -9.45 22.98
C THR A 503 3.73 -9.52 23.71
N ASN A 504 3.28 -8.39 24.25
CA ASN A 504 1.91 -8.24 24.71
C ASN A 504 1.06 -7.54 23.62
N ALA A 505 -0.23 -7.79 23.65
CA ALA A 505 -1.21 -7.06 22.85
C ALA A 505 -2.45 -6.83 23.70
N ASN A 506 -2.77 -5.57 23.97
CA ASN A 506 -3.96 -5.21 24.73
C ASN A 506 -5.19 -5.23 23.82
N LEU A 507 -6.36 -5.51 24.39
CA LEU A 507 -7.62 -5.62 23.62
C LEU A 507 -8.05 -4.31 22.96
N ASP A 508 -7.76 -3.19 23.60
CA ASP A 508 -8.15 -1.84 23.16
C ASP A 508 -7.12 -1.15 22.25
N ASP A 509 -5.91 -1.70 22.14
CA ASP A 509 -4.87 -1.23 21.22
C ASP A 509 -4.90 -1.95 19.87
N ARG A 510 -4.26 -1.38 18.87
CA ARG A 510 -4.07 -1.99 17.53
C ARG A 510 -2.61 -1.97 17.14
N LYS A 511 -2.22 -2.89 16.26
CA LYS A 511 -0.86 -2.94 15.72
C LYS A 511 -0.88 -2.55 14.23
N SER A 512 0.17 -1.88 13.73
CA SER A 512 0.30 -1.73 12.27
C SER A 512 0.42 -3.11 11.62
N PRO A 513 -0.02 -3.29 10.37
CA PRO A 513 -0.08 -4.61 9.73
C PRO A 513 1.22 -5.41 9.75
N ASN A 514 2.38 -4.74 9.75
CA ASN A 514 3.72 -5.35 9.80
C ASN A 514 4.44 -5.16 11.14
N SER A 515 3.73 -4.79 12.19
CA SER A 515 4.33 -4.50 13.51
C SER A 515 5.12 -5.68 14.06
N LEU A 516 4.53 -6.86 14.10
CA LEU A 516 5.19 -8.06 14.65
C LEU A 516 6.44 -8.44 13.85
N GLU A 517 6.35 -8.36 12.54
CA GLU A 517 7.47 -8.64 11.62
C GLU A 517 8.63 -7.68 11.86
N ARG A 518 8.37 -6.39 11.93
CA ARG A 518 9.41 -5.37 12.16
C ARG A 518 10.10 -5.52 13.50
N HIS A 519 9.34 -5.80 14.57
CA HIS A 519 9.92 -6.05 15.89
C HIS A 519 10.78 -7.32 15.89
N ALA A 520 10.33 -8.39 15.25
CA ALA A 520 11.05 -9.65 15.17
C ALA A 520 12.34 -9.53 14.34
N ILE A 521 12.30 -8.85 13.19
CA ILE A 521 13.47 -8.58 12.35
C ILE A 521 14.52 -7.79 13.14
N GLU A 522 14.08 -6.77 13.90
CA GLU A 522 14.99 -5.93 14.67
C GLU A 522 15.71 -6.71 15.78
N LEU A 523 14.98 -7.58 16.52
CA LEU A 523 15.58 -8.48 17.48
C LEU A 523 16.52 -9.50 16.83
N PHE A 524 16.13 -10.06 15.69
CA PHE A 524 16.92 -11.06 14.98
C PHE A 524 18.23 -10.49 14.47
N ALA A 525 18.19 -9.28 13.90
CA ALA A 525 19.37 -8.61 13.36
C ALA A 525 20.33 -8.07 14.44
N ASN A 526 19.89 -7.98 15.70
CA ASN A 526 20.69 -7.43 16.82
C ASN A 526 20.67 -8.45 17.97
N GLU A 527 21.57 -9.43 17.91
CA GLU A 527 21.62 -10.52 18.89
C GLU A 527 21.91 -10.07 20.32
N ASP A 528 22.56 -8.93 20.47
CA ASP A 528 22.90 -8.31 21.76
C ASP A 528 21.76 -7.45 22.35
N VAL A 529 20.65 -7.27 21.62
CA VAL A 529 19.46 -6.56 22.08
C VAL A 529 18.45 -7.53 22.66
N ASP A 530 17.99 -7.26 23.87
CA ASP A 530 17.03 -8.10 24.60
C ASP A 530 15.58 -7.66 24.42
N LEU A 531 15.33 -6.37 24.13
CA LEU A 531 14.01 -5.80 23.97
C LEU A 531 14.00 -4.68 22.92
N VAL A 532 12.97 -4.67 22.07
CA VAL A 532 12.69 -3.58 21.13
C VAL A 532 11.33 -2.96 21.39
N TYR A 533 11.20 -1.66 21.06
CA TYR A 533 9.96 -0.90 21.21
C TYR A 533 9.81 0.15 20.10
N ALA A 534 8.61 0.65 19.88
CA ALA A 534 8.30 1.64 18.85
C ALA A 534 7.33 2.71 19.37
N ASP A 535 7.21 3.81 18.60
CA ASP A 535 6.21 4.83 18.86
C ASP A 535 4.79 4.31 18.61
N MET A 536 3.80 4.91 19.30
CA MET A 536 2.37 4.59 19.15
C MET A 536 1.60 5.86 18.80
N ALA A 537 0.73 5.79 17.81
CA ALA A 537 -0.23 6.85 17.55
C ALA A 537 -1.33 6.85 18.62
N ILE A 538 -1.77 8.03 19.05
CA ILE A 538 -2.79 8.18 20.10
C ILE A 538 -4.15 8.40 19.44
N THR A 539 -5.12 7.55 19.75
CA THR A 539 -6.50 7.62 19.23
C THR A 539 -7.49 7.91 20.36
N ASP A 540 -8.62 8.53 20.01
CA ASP A 540 -9.66 8.97 20.97
C ASP A 540 -10.90 8.10 20.93
N LYS A 541 -11.02 7.19 19.96
CA LYS A 541 -12.19 6.35 19.78
C LYS A 541 -11.78 4.87 19.89
N PRO A 542 -12.64 4.03 20.47
CA PRO A 542 -12.40 2.60 20.53
C PRO A 542 -12.43 1.99 19.13
N ASN A 543 -11.73 0.89 18.97
CA ASN A 543 -11.79 0.02 17.80
C ASN A 543 -11.43 0.67 16.45
N GLU A 544 -10.67 1.77 16.46
CA GLU A 544 -10.17 2.36 15.23
C GLU A 544 -9.17 1.42 14.54
N VAL A 545 -9.08 1.53 13.22
CA VAL A 545 -8.21 0.70 12.40
C VAL A 545 -6.98 1.48 11.94
N TRP A 546 -5.90 0.76 11.63
CA TRP A 546 -4.63 1.38 11.21
C TRP A 546 -4.79 2.33 10.04
N GLU A 547 -5.56 1.95 9.03
CA GLU A 547 -5.74 2.69 7.78
C GLU A 547 -6.57 3.97 7.92
N SER A 548 -7.36 4.08 9.01
CA SER A 548 -8.25 5.22 9.25
C SER A 548 -8.50 5.42 10.74
N ASN A 549 -7.86 6.43 11.32
CA ASN A 549 -7.94 6.70 12.77
C ASN A 549 -7.91 8.20 13.09
N SER A 550 -8.28 8.54 14.33
CA SER A 550 -8.41 9.89 14.83
C SER A 550 -7.11 10.53 15.33
N SER A 551 -5.97 9.87 15.20
CA SER A 551 -4.71 10.33 15.78
C SER A 551 -4.26 11.70 15.26
N GLN A 552 -4.52 12.01 13.98
CA GLN A 552 -4.10 13.26 13.35
C GLN A 552 -2.63 13.62 13.57
N GLY A 553 -1.75 12.59 13.64
CA GLY A 553 -0.33 12.75 13.91
C GLY A 553 0.06 12.83 15.41
N ARG A 554 -0.91 12.80 16.34
CA ARG A 554 -0.63 12.68 17.77
C ARG A 554 -0.02 11.31 18.08
N ARG A 555 1.08 11.28 18.78
CA ARG A 555 1.77 10.04 19.12
C ARG A 555 2.57 10.16 20.40
N TYR A 556 2.80 9.05 21.03
CA TYR A 556 3.92 8.89 21.95
C TYR A 556 5.20 8.83 21.10
N ASN A 557 6.05 9.82 21.25
CA ASN A 557 7.37 9.90 20.63
C ASN A 557 8.41 9.57 21.70
N PHE A 558 8.69 8.29 21.85
CA PHE A 558 9.63 7.83 22.86
C PHE A 558 11.08 8.21 22.47
N PRO A 559 11.93 8.55 23.46
CA PRO A 559 13.34 8.81 23.16
C PRO A 559 14.07 7.52 22.75
N GLU A 560 15.26 7.69 22.16
CA GLU A 560 16.21 6.59 22.00
C GLU A 560 16.57 6.00 23.38
N TYR A 561 16.88 4.69 23.36
CA TYR A 561 17.18 4.01 24.59
C TYR A 561 18.46 4.57 25.28
N SER A 562 18.30 4.96 26.49
CA SER A 562 19.34 5.03 27.51
C SER A 562 18.72 4.62 28.83
N PHE A 563 19.54 4.15 29.78
CA PHE A 563 19.03 3.79 31.10
C PHE A 563 18.46 5.01 31.84
N ASP A 564 19.07 6.19 31.64
CA ASP A 564 18.56 7.43 32.20
C ASP A 564 17.20 7.84 31.63
N ASN A 565 17.01 7.68 30.33
CA ASN A 565 15.72 7.90 29.73
C ASN A 565 14.67 6.90 30.27
N LEU A 566 15.05 5.62 30.43
CA LEU A 566 14.14 4.60 30.96
C LEU A 566 13.74 4.88 32.41
N LYS A 567 14.62 5.48 33.21
CA LYS A 567 14.27 5.93 34.59
C LYS A 567 13.20 7.02 34.58
N MET A 568 13.14 7.83 33.55
CA MET A 568 12.20 8.95 33.46
C MET A 568 10.86 8.58 32.82
N VAL A 569 10.84 7.59 31.93
CA VAL A 569 9.63 7.21 31.19
C VAL A 569 9.65 5.73 30.80
N ASN A 570 8.51 5.07 30.89
CA ASN A 570 8.32 3.71 30.41
C ASN A 570 8.28 3.70 28.85
N MET A 571 9.44 3.65 28.21
CA MET A 571 9.55 3.71 26.75
C MET A 571 8.97 2.49 26.02
N PRO A 572 9.10 1.24 26.53
CA PRO A 572 8.48 0.08 25.90
C PRO A 572 6.95 0.14 25.87
N HIS A 573 6.33 0.73 26.89
CA HIS A 573 4.90 1.01 26.97
C HIS A 573 4.01 -0.11 26.41
N ALA A 574 3.12 0.18 25.43
CA ALA A 574 2.17 -0.77 24.84
C ALA A 574 2.72 -1.53 23.61
N SER A 575 3.98 -1.31 23.22
CA SER A 575 4.55 -1.91 22.00
C SER A 575 5.90 -2.60 22.18
N PRO A 576 6.19 -3.32 23.28
CA PRO A 576 7.43 -4.06 23.41
C PRO A 576 7.37 -5.41 22.69
N MET A 577 8.53 -5.84 22.19
CA MET A 577 8.83 -7.25 21.93
C MET A 577 10.18 -7.57 22.55
N TRP A 578 10.27 -8.72 23.24
CA TRP A 578 11.48 -9.07 23.98
C TRP A 578 11.82 -10.55 23.85
N ARG A 579 13.09 -10.88 24.12
CA ARG A 579 13.53 -12.27 24.20
C ARG A 579 12.97 -12.95 25.45
N LYS A 580 12.39 -14.12 25.30
CA LYS A 580 11.86 -14.92 26.43
C LYS A 580 12.93 -15.21 27.48
N SER A 581 14.19 -15.35 27.07
CA SER A 581 15.35 -15.58 27.93
C SER A 581 15.52 -14.52 29.02
N LEU A 582 14.98 -13.30 28.81
CA LEU A 582 14.98 -12.20 29.74
C LEU A 582 14.31 -12.60 31.08
N HIS A 583 13.23 -13.39 31.02
CA HIS A 583 12.55 -13.89 32.21
C HIS A 583 13.36 -14.96 32.96
N GLY A 584 14.21 -15.72 32.30
CA GLY A 584 15.14 -16.66 32.96
C GLY A 584 16.27 -15.93 33.67
N LYS A 585 16.72 -14.79 33.14
CA LYS A 585 17.81 -13.99 33.72
C LYS A 585 17.34 -13.08 34.87
N TYR A 586 16.17 -12.46 34.72
CA TYR A 586 15.75 -11.36 35.60
C TYR A 586 14.42 -11.60 36.32
N GLY A 587 13.80 -12.78 36.12
CA GLY A 587 12.53 -13.15 36.73
C GLY A 587 11.32 -12.65 35.96
N VAL A 588 10.16 -12.72 36.62
CA VAL A 588 8.86 -12.39 36.00
C VAL A 588 8.34 -11.03 36.46
N PHE A 589 7.26 -10.54 35.92
CA PHE A 589 6.63 -9.28 36.31
C PHE A 589 6.19 -9.32 37.78
N ASN A 590 6.43 -8.20 38.48
CA ASN A 590 6.08 -8.09 39.91
C ASN A 590 4.56 -7.82 40.06
N LYS A 591 3.84 -8.79 40.62
CA LYS A 591 2.38 -8.72 40.85
C LYS A 591 1.94 -7.73 41.92
N LYS A 592 2.89 -7.11 42.65
CA LYS A 592 2.60 -6.04 43.60
C LYS A 592 1.98 -4.83 42.89
N TYR A 593 2.47 -4.52 41.70
CA TYR A 593 2.03 -3.36 40.90
C TYR A 593 0.78 -3.67 40.12
N LYS A 594 -0.07 -2.64 39.90
CA LYS A 594 -1.30 -2.74 39.16
C LYS A 594 -1.19 -2.14 37.74
N SER A 595 -0.32 -1.14 37.55
CA SER A 595 -0.15 -0.41 36.29
C SER A 595 1.30 -0.27 35.82
N ALA A 596 2.28 -0.19 36.72
CA ALA A 596 3.67 0.12 36.40
C ALA A 596 4.65 -1.07 36.55
N GLY A 597 4.14 -2.31 36.63
CA GLY A 597 4.99 -3.49 36.86
C GLY A 597 5.76 -3.93 35.61
N ASP A 598 5.37 -3.52 34.43
CA ASP A 598 6.16 -3.64 33.21
C ASP A 598 7.37 -2.71 33.25
N TRP A 599 7.18 -1.45 33.61
CA TRP A 599 8.27 -0.49 33.78
C TRP A 599 9.30 -0.95 34.83
N GLU A 600 8.86 -1.48 35.97
CA GLU A 600 9.73 -2.08 36.95
C GLU A 600 10.56 -3.25 36.39
N MET A 601 9.90 -4.14 35.61
CA MET A 601 10.59 -5.26 34.96
C MET A 601 11.67 -4.79 33.99
N TRP A 602 11.39 -3.76 33.23
CA TRP A 602 12.34 -3.19 32.26
C TRP A 602 13.51 -2.50 32.98
N LEU A 603 13.26 -1.73 34.00
CA LEU A 603 14.31 -1.11 34.82
C LEU A 603 15.19 -2.16 35.50
N ARG A 604 14.60 -3.21 36.06
CA ARG A 604 15.31 -4.32 36.69
C ARG A 604 16.20 -5.09 35.72
N ALA A 605 15.74 -5.29 34.49
CA ALA A 605 16.54 -5.93 33.46
C ALA A 605 17.66 -5.01 32.98
N ALA A 606 17.34 -3.76 32.68
CA ALA A 606 18.27 -2.77 32.15
C ALA A 606 19.39 -2.42 33.17
N SER A 607 19.07 -2.31 34.46
CA SER A 607 20.07 -2.07 35.54
C SER A 607 21.12 -3.20 35.65
N LYS A 608 20.81 -4.37 35.11
CA LYS A 608 21.71 -5.54 35.08
C LYS A 608 22.33 -5.79 33.70
N GLY A 609 22.33 -4.77 32.81
CA GLY A 609 23.02 -4.78 31.55
C GLY A 609 22.19 -5.24 30.33
N SER A 610 20.87 -5.47 30.46
CA SER A 610 20.02 -5.73 29.27
C SER A 610 19.99 -4.51 28.36
N LYS A 611 20.13 -4.75 27.08
CA LYS A 611 20.11 -3.72 26.02
C LYS A 611 18.74 -3.64 25.36
N PHE A 612 18.24 -2.42 25.23
CA PHE A 612 17.01 -2.14 24.55
C PHE A 612 17.27 -1.30 23.30
N LYS A 613 16.38 -1.35 22.33
CA LYS A 613 16.51 -0.60 21.09
C LYS A 613 15.17 -0.07 20.63
N LYS A 614 15.14 1.21 20.28
CA LYS A 614 13.98 1.81 19.63
C LYS A 614 13.94 1.42 18.16
N ILE A 615 12.76 1.05 17.67
CA ILE A 615 12.45 0.94 16.24
C ILE A 615 11.87 2.28 15.80
N ASN A 616 12.48 2.90 14.82
CA ASN A 616 11.99 4.17 14.30
C ASN A 616 10.64 3.98 13.59
N GLY A 617 9.65 4.78 13.98
CA GLY A 617 8.33 4.82 13.41
C GLY A 617 7.20 4.44 14.36
N VAL A 618 5.99 4.73 13.92
CA VAL A 618 4.75 4.39 14.63
C VAL A 618 4.35 2.97 14.20
N LEU A 619 4.25 2.05 15.15
CA LEU A 619 3.93 0.65 14.87
C LEU A 619 2.63 0.16 15.55
N GLY A 620 1.83 1.08 16.08
CA GLY A 620 0.53 0.73 16.65
C GLY A 620 -0.31 1.95 16.96
N LEU A 621 -1.57 1.70 17.30
CA LEU A 621 -2.53 2.67 17.80
C LEU A 621 -2.76 2.40 19.28
N TYR A 622 -2.56 3.42 20.09
CA TYR A 622 -2.89 3.43 21.51
C TYR A 622 -4.22 4.16 21.69
N TYR A 623 -5.23 3.44 22.13
CA TYR A 623 -6.50 4.06 22.46
C TYR A 623 -6.40 4.71 23.85
N PHE A 624 -6.59 6.04 23.90
CA PHE A 624 -6.68 6.76 25.16
C PHE A 624 -8.02 6.46 25.84
N ASN A 625 -8.11 5.27 26.43
CA ASN A 625 -9.33 4.75 27.03
C ASN A 625 -9.63 5.45 28.36
N PRO A 626 -10.70 6.25 28.46
CA PRO A 626 -11.00 7.01 29.69
C PRO A 626 -11.34 6.12 30.90
N THR A 627 -11.64 4.84 30.68
CA THR A 627 -11.92 3.85 31.74
C THR A 627 -10.79 2.87 31.95
N GLY A 628 -9.69 3.02 31.20
CA GLY A 628 -8.51 2.15 31.29
C GLY A 628 -7.77 2.26 32.62
N ILE A 629 -7.07 1.20 33.00
CA ILE A 629 -6.34 1.16 34.28
C ILE A 629 -5.35 2.32 34.40
N SER A 630 -4.62 2.65 33.34
CA SER A 630 -3.57 3.66 33.31
C SER A 630 -4.04 5.07 32.97
N THR A 631 -5.25 5.22 32.43
CA THR A 631 -5.79 6.48 31.85
C THR A 631 -6.99 7.02 32.58
N ASN A 632 -7.68 6.19 33.41
CA ASN A 632 -8.79 6.66 34.25
C ASN A 632 -8.28 7.62 35.33
N PRO A 633 -8.81 8.86 35.42
CA PRO A 633 -8.44 9.85 36.41
C PRO A 633 -8.55 9.35 37.85
N ASP A 634 -9.51 8.50 38.19
CA ASP A 634 -9.73 7.95 39.51
C ASP A 634 -8.54 7.09 39.98
N ASN A 635 -7.77 6.59 39.04
CA ASN A 635 -6.60 5.75 39.30
C ASN A 635 -5.30 6.56 39.52
N PHE A 636 -5.25 7.84 39.19
CA PHE A 636 -4.02 8.64 39.19
C PHE A 636 -3.34 8.73 40.55
N GLY A 637 -4.07 8.66 41.66
CA GLY A 637 -3.51 8.71 43.01
C GLY A 637 -2.55 7.55 43.25
N TRP A 638 -3.04 6.32 43.25
CA TRP A 638 -2.24 5.12 43.50
C TRP A 638 -1.24 4.83 42.36
N LYS A 639 -1.56 5.19 41.11
CA LYS A 639 -0.64 5.04 39.98
C LYS A 639 0.64 5.89 40.19
N ARG A 640 0.49 7.15 40.55
CA ARG A 640 1.62 8.03 40.88
C ARG A 640 2.45 7.52 42.06
N GLU A 641 1.82 6.84 43.02
CA GLU A 641 2.56 6.22 44.11
C GLU A 641 3.40 5.04 43.65
N GLU A 642 2.84 4.17 42.77
CA GLU A 642 3.62 3.08 42.15
C GLU A 642 4.80 3.63 41.34
N GLU A 643 4.54 4.62 40.48
CA GLU A 643 5.57 5.26 39.64
C GLU A 643 6.67 5.92 40.50
N ARG A 644 6.28 6.59 41.55
CA ARG A 644 7.25 7.19 42.50
C ARG A 644 8.07 6.12 43.21
N GLU A 645 7.47 5.06 43.74
CA GLU A 645 8.17 3.97 44.37
C GLU A 645 9.22 3.34 43.43
N ILE A 646 8.83 3.11 42.17
CA ILE A 646 9.74 2.55 41.17
C ILE A 646 10.88 3.55 40.89
N PHE A 647 10.57 4.83 40.65
CA PHE A 647 11.56 5.86 40.39
C PHE A 647 12.57 5.95 41.53
N GLU A 648 12.12 6.01 42.80
CA GLU A 648 12.98 6.07 43.96
C GLU A 648 13.89 4.83 44.09
N ALA A 649 13.42 3.65 43.71
CA ALA A 649 14.20 2.43 43.72
C ALA A 649 15.35 2.41 42.68
N TYR A 650 15.22 3.16 41.57
CA TYR A 650 16.19 3.10 40.47
C TYR A 650 16.91 4.42 40.14
N LYS A 651 16.52 5.57 40.73
CA LYS A 651 17.07 6.89 40.39
C LYS A 651 18.60 6.96 40.54
N ASP A 652 19.17 6.33 41.58
CA ASP A 652 20.59 6.35 41.90
C ASP A 652 21.33 5.09 41.37
N VAL A 653 20.63 4.18 40.69
CA VAL A 653 21.24 2.97 40.15
C VAL A 653 22.02 3.31 38.89
N ALA A 654 23.28 2.87 38.84
CA ALA A 654 24.09 2.86 37.62
C ALA A 654 23.99 1.51 36.91
N VAL A 655 24.13 1.51 35.57
CA VAL A 655 24.24 0.26 34.80
C VAL A 655 25.59 -0.38 35.13
N SER A 656 25.57 -1.63 35.53
CA SER A 656 26.78 -2.41 35.84
C SER A 656 27.49 -2.89 34.56
#